data_8cc2b1a3f4b53d41d3f43ca46c474386
#
_entry.id   8cc2b1a3f4b53d41d3f43ca46c474386
#
_cell.length_a   1.000
_cell.length_b   1.000
_cell.length_c   1.000
_cell.angle_alpha   90.00
_cell.angle_beta   90.00
_cell.angle_gamma   90.00
#
_symmetry.space_group_name_H-M   'P 1'
#
loop_
_entity.id
_entity.type
_entity.pdbx_description
1 polymer ?
#
loop_
_entity_poly.entity_id
_entity_poly.type
_entity_poly.pdbx_seq_one_letter_code
_entity_poly.pdbx_strand_id
1 'polypeptide(L)'
;MTSQDEMVGATHTALIAVLTLEEKVRLLTGRDTWSTWPIERIGLRSMVFSDGPSGVRGPLWDERSPSLNLPSATALASSWDPEIARRYGNVSAQEARRKGVDVVLGPTINLHRSPLGGRHFEAFSEDPWLTAELAAAYVMGVQENGVGATVKHYVANEYETERFTASSEVDERTLREVYLRAFEKAVVEARVWVVMSSYNSINGVTASENDLLETPLNSEWGFDGVVISDWTAVRSVAAASASQDLAMPGPDGAWGAALVEAVRDGRVSEAAIDRKVARLLTLAQRVGALESYAGGPADAGGLLRVEDGVAFAREAAAEGTVLLANDGVLPLDVARLRRVAVIGQNAVAARTQGGGSATVIPERVVSPWEGIVAALPDAEVTYRLGAAAAMGITALPLAELTNPSTGGPGVLVRFLDDAGVELMREDRFATSLVFFAGNAPTLTAAVLELSCRWTPTENGDVTVGFASIGRGRISVDGALVLDDVAVGDSTDVGANILDPPKAVAPVAVSVTAGRPVDVVLELDLAIMQETTDGAFGITLGVAPSDTDPEARIADAVAVAAASDVAIVVVGTNAQVESEGFDRSDLRLPGRQDDLVAAVAATGTPTVVVVNSGSPVELPWRDDVSAIVLPYFGGQEMGNALADVLLGRVEPGGRLPTTWAASMADVPVLDVTPV
;
A
#
# COMPACT_ATOMS: atom_id res chain seq x y z
N MET A 1 32.05 -20.47 8.64
CA MET A 1 31.48 -21.26 7.51
C MET A 1 31.35 -22.69 7.95
N THR A 2 30.18 -23.28 7.79
CA THR A 2 29.98 -24.71 8.08
C THR A 2 30.37 -25.54 6.84
N SER A 3 30.57 -26.86 6.99
CA SER A 3 30.82 -27.74 5.83
C SER A 3 29.68 -27.70 4.79
N GLN A 4 28.48 -27.28 5.19
CA GLN A 4 27.34 -27.12 4.34
C GLN A 4 27.45 -25.85 3.49
N ASP A 5 27.93 -24.72 4.05
CA ASP A 5 28.16 -23.47 3.32
C ASP A 5 29.25 -23.66 2.23
N GLU A 6 30.27 -24.43 2.50
CA GLU A 6 31.31 -24.75 1.52
C GLU A 6 30.81 -25.63 0.37
N MET A 7 29.92 -26.59 0.65
CA MET A 7 29.27 -27.41 -0.38
C MET A 7 28.31 -26.59 -1.25
N VAL A 8 27.53 -25.69 -0.66
CA VAL A 8 26.63 -24.79 -1.37
C VAL A 8 27.42 -23.86 -2.31
N GLY A 9 28.48 -23.25 -1.80
CA GLY A 9 29.34 -22.39 -2.60
C GLY A 9 30.00 -23.13 -3.79
N ALA A 10 30.44 -24.38 -3.60
CA ALA A 10 30.96 -25.20 -4.69
C ALA A 10 29.88 -25.54 -5.75
N THR A 11 28.64 -25.81 -5.32
CA THR A 11 27.51 -26.08 -6.21
C THR A 11 27.17 -24.84 -7.03
N HIS A 12 27.04 -23.65 -6.40
CA HIS A 12 26.77 -22.41 -7.11
C HIS A 12 27.88 -22.07 -8.12
N THR A 13 29.15 -22.24 -7.77
CA THR A 13 30.26 -22.03 -8.70
C THR A 13 30.14 -22.91 -9.93
N ALA A 14 29.77 -24.18 -9.77
CA ALA A 14 29.58 -25.11 -10.88
C ALA A 14 28.39 -24.71 -11.77
N LEU A 15 27.27 -24.23 -11.18
CA LEU A 15 26.11 -23.74 -11.92
C LEU A 15 26.44 -22.46 -12.69
N ILE A 16 27.15 -21.51 -12.08
CA ILE A 16 27.58 -20.26 -12.73
C ILE A 16 28.51 -20.53 -13.92
N ALA A 17 29.44 -21.49 -13.77
CA ALA A 17 30.41 -21.82 -14.82
C ALA A 17 29.77 -22.34 -16.13
N VAL A 18 28.55 -22.86 -16.09
CA VAL A 18 27.85 -23.32 -17.30
C VAL A 18 26.95 -22.23 -17.91
N LEU A 19 26.76 -21.09 -17.26
CA LEU A 19 25.96 -19.97 -17.78
C LEU A 19 26.76 -19.12 -18.77
N THR A 20 26.12 -18.69 -19.85
CA THR A 20 26.69 -17.66 -20.72
C THR A 20 26.58 -16.29 -20.04
N LEU A 21 27.35 -15.30 -20.51
CA LEU A 21 27.28 -13.93 -20.00
C LEU A 21 25.87 -13.35 -20.14
N GLU A 22 25.20 -13.59 -21.27
CA GLU A 22 23.83 -13.13 -21.52
C GLU A 22 22.84 -13.74 -20.54
N GLU A 23 22.99 -15.02 -20.17
CA GLU A 23 22.13 -15.67 -19.18
C GLU A 23 22.39 -15.15 -17.78
N LYS A 24 23.67 -14.94 -17.42
CA LYS A 24 24.04 -14.32 -16.14
C LYS A 24 23.42 -12.94 -16.00
N VAL A 25 23.55 -12.08 -17.01
CA VAL A 25 22.98 -10.73 -17.02
C VAL A 25 21.44 -10.77 -17.02
N ARG A 26 20.85 -11.71 -17.75
CA ARG A 26 19.39 -11.90 -17.75
C ARG A 26 18.86 -12.25 -16.36
N LEU A 27 19.56 -13.07 -15.60
CA LEU A 27 19.16 -13.39 -14.21
C LEU A 27 19.16 -12.17 -13.28
N LEU A 28 19.96 -11.13 -13.59
CA LEU A 28 20.08 -9.91 -12.80
C LEU A 28 19.09 -8.82 -13.20
N THR A 29 18.16 -9.13 -14.11
CA THR A 29 17.09 -8.22 -14.57
C THR A 29 15.75 -8.95 -14.44
N GLY A 30 14.68 -8.25 -14.08
CA GLY A 30 13.34 -8.82 -14.06
C GLY A 30 12.94 -9.46 -15.40
N ARG A 31 12.11 -10.49 -15.37
CA ARG A 31 11.45 -11.04 -16.54
C ARG A 31 10.24 -10.21 -16.95
N ASP A 32 9.53 -9.73 -15.96
CA ASP A 32 8.35 -8.91 -16.04
C ASP A 32 8.29 -8.00 -14.80
N THR A 33 7.15 -7.42 -14.50
CA THR A 33 6.98 -6.53 -13.35
C THR A 33 7.26 -7.21 -12.00
N TRP A 34 7.00 -8.52 -11.87
CA TRP A 34 6.99 -9.20 -10.56
C TRP A 34 7.83 -10.46 -10.50
N SER A 35 8.54 -10.84 -11.56
CA SER A 35 9.21 -12.13 -11.57
C SER A 35 10.60 -12.13 -12.21
N THR A 36 11.41 -13.14 -11.86
CA THR A 36 12.73 -13.39 -12.43
C THR A 36 12.68 -14.38 -13.58
N TRP A 37 13.77 -14.47 -14.34
CA TRP A 37 13.91 -15.43 -15.44
C TRP A 37 14.19 -16.83 -14.92
N PRO A 38 13.50 -17.87 -15.43
CA PRO A 38 13.87 -19.25 -15.19
C PRO A 38 15.06 -19.67 -16.08
N ILE A 39 15.87 -20.62 -15.64
CA ILE A 39 16.86 -21.33 -16.47
C ILE A 39 16.75 -22.81 -16.19
N GLU A 40 15.93 -23.50 -16.97
CA GLU A 40 15.58 -24.92 -16.77
C GLU A 40 16.79 -25.86 -16.71
N ARG A 41 17.83 -25.62 -17.55
CA ARG A 41 19.01 -26.48 -17.60
C ARG A 41 19.88 -26.50 -16.32
N ILE A 42 19.65 -25.56 -15.41
CA ILE A 42 20.25 -25.56 -14.07
C ILE A 42 19.21 -25.83 -12.98
N GLY A 43 17.97 -26.17 -13.33
CA GLY A 43 16.88 -26.43 -12.39
C GLY A 43 16.40 -25.16 -11.66
N LEU A 44 16.57 -23.98 -12.26
CA LEU A 44 16.10 -22.71 -11.69
C LEU A 44 14.75 -22.33 -12.28
N ARG A 45 13.69 -22.31 -11.44
CA ARG A 45 12.40 -21.74 -11.80
C ARG A 45 12.38 -20.22 -11.60
N SER A 46 11.42 -19.56 -12.18
CA SER A 46 11.11 -18.15 -11.89
C SER A 46 10.75 -17.98 -10.41
N MET A 47 11.25 -16.90 -9.79
CA MET A 47 10.81 -16.43 -8.47
C MET A 47 9.83 -15.28 -8.63
N VAL A 48 8.81 -15.23 -7.78
CA VAL A 48 7.75 -14.22 -7.79
C VAL A 48 7.91 -13.31 -6.57
N PHE A 49 7.90 -12.00 -6.82
CA PHE A 49 7.92 -10.94 -5.81
C PHE A 49 6.53 -10.31 -5.69
N SER A 50 6.21 -9.77 -4.53
CA SER A 50 4.95 -9.04 -4.32
C SER A 50 5.08 -8.04 -3.20
N ASP A 51 4.45 -6.87 -3.36
CA ASP A 51 4.27 -5.95 -2.24
C ASP A 51 3.54 -6.61 -1.09
N GLY A 52 3.87 -6.18 0.14
CA GLY A 52 3.44 -6.84 1.35
C GLY A 52 3.28 -6.04 2.63
N PRO A 53 3.52 -4.70 2.72
CA PRO A 53 3.47 -3.99 4.01
C PRO A 53 2.10 -4.02 4.70
N SER A 54 0.98 -4.06 3.96
CA SER A 54 -0.38 -4.14 4.51
C SER A 54 -1.11 -5.44 4.16
N GLY A 55 -0.37 -6.45 3.73
CA GLY A 55 -0.84 -7.73 3.21
C GLY A 55 -0.17 -8.07 1.88
N VAL A 56 -0.21 -9.32 1.46
CA VAL A 56 0.46 -9.80 0.24
C VAL A 56 -0.49 -9.77 -0.93
N ARG A 57 -0.28 -8.83 -1.88
CA ARG A 57 -1.16 -8.68 -3.04
C ARG A 57 -1.08 -9.86 -4.01
N GLY A 58 0.12 -10.41 -4.21
CA GLY A 58 0.41 -11.36 -5.28
C GLY A 58 0.78 -10.66 -6.60
N PRO A 59 1.01 -11.43 -7.67
CA PRO A 59 1.43 -10.89 -8.96
C PRO A 59 0.32 -10.17 -9.73
N LEU A 60 -0.94 -10.32 -9.28
CA LEU A 60 -2.10 -9.72 -9.93
C LEU A 60 -2.70 -8.62 -9.06
N TRP A 61 -2.96 -7.47 -9.67
CA TRP A 61 -3.75 -6.39 -9.07
C TRP A 61 -5.21 -6.56 -9.50
N ASP A 62 -5.88 -7.54 -8.88
CA ASP A 62 -7.16 -8.05 -9.36
C ASP A 62 -8.08 -8.41 -8.19
N GLU A 63 -9.25 -7.81 -8.14
CA GLU A 63 -10.26 -8.04 -7.11
C GLU A 63 -10.85 -9.46 -7.13
N ARG A 64 -10.65 -10.20 -8.23
CA ARG A 64 -11.01 -11.62 -8.35
C ARG A 64 -10.03 -12.55 -7.64
N SER A 65 -8.88 -12.02 -7.22
CA SER A 65 -7.87 -12.70 -6.42
C SER A 65 -7.61 -11.94 -5.12
N PRO A 66 -8.59 -11.89 -4.20
CA PRO A 66 -8.50 -11.08 -3.00
C PRO A 66 -7.38 -11.52 -2.08
N SER A 67 -6.90 -10.59 -1.27
CA SER A 67 -5.83 -10.77 -0.30
C SER A 67 -6.32 -10.41 1.10
N LEU A 68 -5.67 -10.99 2.10
CA LEU A 68 -5.86 -10.54 3.47
C LEU A 68 -5.29 -9.12 3.63
N ASN A 69 -6.13 -8.17 4.03
CA ASN A 69 -5.68 -6.82 4.40
C ASN A 69 -5.48 -6.73 5.91
N LEU A 70 -4.22 -6.66 6.31
CA LEU A 70 -3.77 -6.53 7.68
C LEU A 70 -3.70 -5.04 8.10
N PRO A 71 -3.65 -4.73 9.41
CA PRO A 71 -3.39 -3.37 9.89
C PRO A 71 -2.12 -2.77 9.27
N SER A 72 -2.11 -1.46 9.06
CA SER A 72 -0.93 -0.75 8.55
C SER A 72 0.29 -0.92 9.45
N ALA A 73 1.49 -0.68 8.91
CA ALA A 73 2.72 -0.81 9.68
C ALA A 73 2.73 0.11 10.92
N THR A 74 2.21 1.34 10.80
CA THR A 74 2.06 2.25 11.95
C THR A 74 1.10 1.68 13.01
N ALA A 75 -0.03 1.07 12.58
CA ALA A 75 -0.96 0.42 13.50
C ALA A 75 -0.31 -0.79 14.18
N LEU A 76 0.41 -1.62 13.43
CA LEU A 76 1.18 -2.74 13.99
C LEU A 76 2.22 -2.24 15.00
N ALA A 77 2.96 -1.19 14.65
CA ALA A 77 4.00 -0.63 15.50
C ALA A 77 3.44 -0.05 16.81
N SER A 78 2.19 0.41 16.80
CA SER A 78 1.54 0.91 18.01
C SER A 78 1.34 -0.17 19.06
N SER A 79 1.35 -1.46 18.72
CA SER A 79 1.34 -2.54 19.71
C SER A 79 2.59 -2.57 20.59
N TRP A 80 3.73 -2.06 20.11
CA TRP A 80 5.05 -2.18 20.72
C TRP A 80 5.42 -3.62 21.07
N ASP A 81 4.81 -4.59 20.41
CA ASP A 81 4.97 -6.01 20.69
C ASP A 81 5.66 -6.75 19.52
N PRO A 82 6.93 -7.17 19.69
CA PRO A 82 7.63 -7.96 18.68
C PRO A 82 6.97 -9.31 18.37
N GLU A 83 6.23 -9.91 19.32
CA GLU A 83 5.54 -11.19 19.04
C GLU A 83 4.35 -10.97 18.09
N ILE A 84 3.59 -9.88 18.24
CA ILE A 84 2.55 -9.50 17.25
C ILE A 84 3.18 -9.25 15.88
N ALA A 85 4.33 -8.56 15.82
CA ALA A 85 5.05 -8.33 14.57
C ALA A 85 5.54 -9.65 13.93
N ARG A 86 6.02 -10.61 14.72
CA ARG A 86 6.42 -11.93 14.24
C ARG A 86 5.23 -12.74 13.69
N ARG A 87 4.10 -12.73 14.39
CA ARG A 87 2.87 -13.36 13.92
C ARG A 87 2.34 -12.69 12.65
N TYR A 88 2.45 -11.38 12.55
CA TYR A 88 2.12 -10.64 11.33
C TYR A 88 2.96 -11.13 10.14
N GLY A 89 4.28 -11.29 10.32
CA GLY A 89 5.18 -11.88 9.33
C GLY A 89 4.79 -13.31 8.96
N ASN A 90 4.41 -14.14 9.95
CA ASN A 90 3.92 -15.50 9.72
C ASN A 90 2.63 -15.53 8.87
N VAL A 91 1.65 -14.68 9.18
CA VAL A 91 0.40 -14.58 8.41
C VAL A 91 0.67 -14.05 6.99
N SER A 92 1.60 -13.08 6.84
CA SER A 92 2.05 -12.61 5.53
C SER A 92 2.68 -13.73 4.70
N ALA A 93 3.48 -14.60 5.31
CA ALA A 93 4.07 -15.77 4.64
C ALA A 93 3.02 -16.81 4.24
N GLN A 94 1.98 -17.02 5.05
CA GLN A 94 0.85 -17.88 4.68
C GLN A 94 0.16 -17.38 3.42
N GLU A 95 -0.09 -16.07 3.38
CA GLU A 95 -0.74 -15.43 2.24
C GLU A 95 0.16 -15.46 0.99
N ALA A 96 1.47 -15.20 1.15
CA ALA A 96 2.45 -15.33 0.09
C ALA A 96 2.44 -16.72 -0.54
N ARG A 97 2.49 -17.78 0.27
CA ARG A 97 2.43 -19.17 -0.21
C ARG A 97 1.11 -19.49 -0.90
N ARG A 98 -0.02 -19.00 -0.38
CA ARG A 98 -1.33 -19.17 -1.01
C ARG A 98 -1.36 -18.58 -2.42
N LYS A 99 -0.65 -17.45 -2.63
CA LYS A 99 -0.59 -16.71 -3.89
C LYS A 99 0.60 -17.08 -4.79
N GLY A 100 1.42 -18.05 -4.40
CA GLY A 100 2.60 -18.46 -5.17
C GLY A 100 3.71 -17.40 -5.19
N VAL A 101 3.80 -16.57 -4.15
CA VAL A 101 4.83 -15.55 -3.97
C VAL A 101 6.00 -16.14 -3.21
N ASP A 102 7.22 -15.92 -3.70
CA ASP A 102 8.47 -16.39 -3.11
C ASP A 102 9.10 -15.37 -2.18
N VAL A 103 8.91 -14.07 -2.46
CA VAL A 103 9.50 -12.96 -1.73
C VAL A 103 8.48 -11.85 -1.51
N VAL A 104 8.27 -11.47 -0.26
CA VAL A 104 7.45 -10.34 0.15
C VAL A 104 8.31 -9.08 0.20
N LEU A 105 7.89 -8.02 -0.50
CA LEU A 105 8.53 -6.70 -0.51
C LEU A 105 8.07 -5.89 0.71
N GLY A 106 8.50 -6.35 1.86
CA GLY A 106 8.21 -5.80 3.19
C GLY A 106 9.05 -6.50 4.27
N PRO A 107 9.24 -5.83 5.43
CA PRO A 107 8.60 -4.59 5.86
C PRO A 107 9.30 -3.33 5.35
N THR A 108 8.54 -2.19 5.34
CA THR A 108 9.12 -0.85 5.17
C THR A 108 9.64 -0.37 6.52
N ILE A 109 10.94 -0.07 6.60
CA ILE A 109 11.65 0.29 7.83
C ILE A 109 12.34 1.66 7.77
N ASN A 110 11.89 2.52 6.84
CA ASN A 110 12.16 3.94 6.89
C ASN A 110 11.50 4.55 8.14
N LEU A 111 11.92 5.73 8.55
CA LEU A 111 11.46 6.36 9.79
C LEU A 111 10.34 7.38 9.54
N HIS A 112 9.46 7.56 10.52
CA HIS A 112 8.53 8.69 10.56
C HIS A 112 9.30 10.00 10.83
N ARG A 113 10.03 10.48 9.81
CA ARG A 113 10.91 11.64 9.97
C ARG A 113 10.17 12.95 10.00
N SER A 114 9.16 13.09 9.11
CA SER A 114 8.20 14.18 9.10
C SER A 114 6.78 13.63 9.08
N PRO A 115 5.84 14.21 9.83
CA PRO A 115 4.44 13.78 9.76
C PRO A 115 3.77 14.13 8.42
N LEU A 116 4.44 14.89 7.55
CA LEU A 116 3.98 15.20 6.19
C LEU A 116 4.31 14.09 5.19
N GLY A 117 5.17 13.13 5.53
CA GLY A 117 5.54 12.04 4.62
C GLY A 117 4.32 11.26 4.11
N GLY A 118 4.17 11.14 2.79
CA GLY A 118 3.02 10.51 2.15
C GLY A 118 2.84 9.03 2.48
N ARG A 119 3.95 8.30 2.69
CA ARG A 119 3.97 6.85 3.05
C ARG A 119 4.16 6.58 4.55
N HIS A 120 3.83 7.54 5.39
CA HIS A 120 3.98 7.40 6.84
C HIS A 120 3.28 6.13 7.39
N PHE A 121 2.08 5.81 6.88
CA PHE A 121 1.31 4.62 7.25
C PHE A 121 2.04 3.29 6.98
N GLU A 122 2.99 3.28 6.06
CA GLU A 122 3.72 2.08 5.63
C GLU A 122 4.96 1.79 6.48
N ALA A 123 5.44 2.77 7.24
CA ALA A 123 6.57 2.66 8.14
C ALA A 123 6.11 2.41 9.60
N PHE A 124 7.02 1.91 10.44
CA PHE A 124 6.70 1.54 11.82
C PHE A 124 6.67 2.73 12.76
N SER A 125 7.77 3.48 12.88
CA SER A 125 7.96 4.46 13.97
C SER A 125 8.94 5.57 13.62
N GLU A 126 8.92 6.65 14.40
CA GLU A 126 9.98 7.66 14.42
C GLU A 126 11.22 7.17 15.20
N ASP A 127 11.05 6.17 16.08
CA ASP A 127 12.11 5.61 16.90
C ASP A 127 12.86 4.51 16.13
N PRO A 128 14.16 4.69 15.83
CA PRO A 128 14.95 3.69 15.11
C PRO A 128 15.11 2.38 15.88
N TRP A 129 15.04 2.40 17.22
CA TRP A 129 15.12 1.20 18.03
C TRP A 129 13.82 0.37 17.93
N LEU A 130 12.66 0.99 18.15
CA LEU A 130 11.36 0.32 18.02
C LEU A 130 11.19 -0.25 16.61
N THR A 131 11.54 0.54 15.58
CA THR A 131 11.54 0.08 14.19
C THR A 131 12.42 -1.16 14.00
N ALA A 132 13.62 -1.17 14.59
CA ALA A 132 14.57 -2.28 14.48
C ALA A 132 14.03 -3.57 15.13
N GLU A 133 13.43 -3.48 16.34
CA GLU A 133 12.88 -4.64 17.05
C GLU A 133 11.71 -5.27 16.28
N LEU A 134 10.76 -4.45 15.84
CA LEU A 134 9.59 -4.93 15.10
C LEU A 134 9.97 -5.47 13.71
N ALA A 135 10.90 -4.80 13.02
CA ALA A 135 11.40 -5.25 11.72
C ALA A 135 12.06 -6.62 11.81
N ALA A 136 12.93 -6.83 12.80
CA ALA A 136 13.60 -8.11 12.99
C ALA A 136 12.59 -9.24 13.27
N ALA A 137 11.61 -8.98 14.12
CA ALA A 137 10.55 -9.93 14.44
C ALA A 137 9.68 -10.28 13.23
N TYR A 138 9.26 -9.27 12.45
CA TYR A 138 8.52 -9.47 11.20
C TYR A 138 9.32 -10.33 10.21
N VAL A 139 10.58 -9.99 9.95
CA VAL A 139 11.47 -10.74 9.05
C VAL A 139 11.58 -12.20 9.46
N MET A 140 11.78 -12.47 10.75
CA MET A 140 11.83 -13.85 11.27
C MET A 140 10.52 -14.59 10.99
N GLY A 141 9.36 -13.96 11.26
CA GLY A 141 8.05 -14.56 11.01
C GLY A 141 7.81 -14.93 9.55
N VAL A 142 8.26 -14.10 8.62
CA VAL A 142 8.18 -14.39 7.17
C VAL A 142 9.10 -15.54 6.78
N GLN A 143 10.40 -15.44 7.15
CA GLN A 143 11.44 -16.34 6.63
C GLN A 143 11.41 -17.76 7.24
N GLU A 144 10.90 -17.90 8.46
CA GLU A 144 10.67 -19.21 9.08
C GLU A 144 9.71 -20.10 8.29
N ASN A 145 8.90 -19.50 7.41
CA ASN A 145 7.95 -20.18 6.55
C ASN A 145 8.46 -20.40 5.11
N GLY A 146 9.75 -20.20 4.86
CA GLY A 146 10.36 -20.40 3.55
C GLY A 146 10.00 -19.34 2.50
N VAL A 147 9.57 -18.15 2.92
CA VAL A 147 9.32 -16.98 2.08
C VAL A 147 10.38 -15.92 2.38
N GLY A 148 10.90 -15.24 1.36
CA GLY A 148 11.85 -14.16 1.57
C GLY A 148 11.16 -12.90 2.08
N ALA A 149 11.78 -12.23 3.06
CA ALA A 149 11.39 -10.87 3.46
C ALA A 149 12.35 -9.87 2.84
N THR A 150 11.84 -8.67 2.54
CA THR A 150 12.62 -7.56 1.96
C THR A 150 12.51 -6.34 2.84
N VAL A 151 13.60 -5.96 3.52
CA VAL A 151 13.61 -4.67 4.22
C VAL A 151 13.86 -3.54 3.24
N LYS A 152 13.06 -2.47 3.33
CA LYS A 152 13.05 -1.35 2.39
C LYS A 152 12.78 -0.01 3.08
N HIS A 153 13.19 1.12 2.52
CA HIS A 153 14.02 1.29 1.33
C HIS A 153 15.40 1.76 1.79
N TYR A 154 16.45 1.09 1.41
CA TYR A 154 17.82 1.34 1.84
C TYR A 154 18.45 2.46 1.01
N VAL A 155 18.61 3.68 1.54
CA VAL A 155 18.36 4.20 2.89
C VAL A 155 17.94 5.68 2.80
N ALA A 156 17.37 6.19 3.88
CA ALA A 156 16.99 7.61 4.04
C ALA A 156 15.97 8.10 2.98
N ASN A 157 14.97 7.25 2.66
CA ASN A 157 13.86 7.54 1.75
C ASN A 157 12.57 7.77 2.55
N GLU A 158 12.50 8.88 3.28
CA GLU A 158 11.38 9.22 4.16
C GLU A 158 10.36 10.17 3.51
N TYR A 159 10.61 10.60 2.26
CA TYR A 159 9.77 11.56 1.52
C TYR A 159 9.43 11.02 0.13
N GLU A 160 8.29 11.47 -0.40
CA GLU A 160 7.84 11.16 -1.74
C GLU A 160 8.17 12.28 -2.75
N THR A 161 8.25 13.53 -2.27
CA THR A 161 8.54 14.71 -3.10
C THR A 161 9.90 14.57 -3.78
N GLU A 162 9.88 14.56 -5.12
CA GLU A 162 11.08 14.40 -5.97
C GLU A 162 11.94 13.18 -5.60
N ARG A 163 11.35 12.11 -5.08
CA ARG A 163 12.06 10.91 -4.58
C ARG A 163 13.05 10.30 -5.57
N PHE A 164 12.85 10.49 -6.89
CA PHE A 164 13.78 10.02 -7.93
C PHE A 164 15.01 10.90 -8.11
N THR A 165 14.98 12.16 -7.70
CA THR A 165 16.02 13.16 -7.97
C THR A 165 16.64 13.76 -6.73
N ALA A 166 15.91 13.77 -5.62
CA ALA A 166 16.37 14.34 -4.35
C ALA A 166 17.56 13.57 -3.77
N SER A 167 18.43 14.30 -3.06
CA SER A 167 19.53 13.73 -2.28
C SER A 167 19.29 13.95 -0.80
N SER A 168 19.31 12.87 -0.02
CA SER A 168 19.27 12.94 1.44
C SER A 168 20.68 13.24 1.97
N GLU A 169 20.89 14.47 2.41
CA GLU A 169 22.17 14.92 2.96
C GLU A 169 22.24 14.62 4.45
N VAL A 170 23.14 13.73 4.85
CA VAL A 170 23.21 13.22 6.23
C VAL A 170 24.66 12.93 6.62
N ASP A 171 25.06 13.37 7.81
CA ASP A 171 26.38 13.04 8.35
C ASP A 171 26.49 11.56 8.75
N GLU A 172 27.71 11.03 8.76
CA GLU A 172 27.98 9.60 8.98
C GLU A 172 27.43 9.09 10.33
N ARG A 173 27.54 9.89 11.40
CA ARG A 173 27.05 9.48 12.72
C ARG A 173 25.52 9.35 12.72
N THR A 174 24.82 10.33 12.22
CA THR A 174 23.35 10.32 12.11
C THR A 174 22.90 9.19 11.20
N LEU A 175 23.59 8.98 10.06
CA LEU A 175 23.29 7.88 9.15
C LEU A 175 23.37 6.53 9.87
N ARG A 176 24.44 6.26 10.62
CA ARG A 176 24.67 4.98 11.33
C ARG A 176 23.79 4.80 12.55
N GLU A 177 23.62 5.83 13.38
CA GLU A 177 22.88 5.70 14.64
C GLU A 177 21.37 5.75 14.46
N VAL A 178 20.86 6.40 13.41
CA VAL A 178 19.44 6.63 13.17
C VAL A 178 18.95 5.83 11.96
N TYR A 179 19.40 6.17 10.75
CA TYR A 179 18.80 5.63 9.51
C TYR A 179 19.21 4.20 9.20
N LEU A 180 20.43 3.80 9.50
CA LEU A 180 20.92 2.45 9.26
C LEU A 180 20.59 1.45 10.39
N ARG A 181 20.16 1.93 11.55
CA ARG A 181 20.00 1.09 12.75
C ARG A 181 19.01 -0.08 12.55
N ALA A 182 17.88 0.17 11.92
CA ALA A 182 16.88 -0.87 11.67
C ALA A 182 17.36 -1.88 10.63
N PHE A 183 18.07 -1.44 9.60
CA PHE A 183 18.67 -2.30 8.58
C PHE A 183 19.77 -3.18 9.18
N GLU A 184 20.66 -2.62 10.02
CA GLU A 184 21.69 -3.37 10.71
C GLU A 184 21.11 -4.56 11.50
N LYS A 185 20.08 -4.29 12.32
CA LYS A 185 19.43 -5.34 13.12
C LYS A 185 18.76 -6.40 12.24
N ALA A 186 18.07 -5.99 11.19
CA ALA A 186 17.44 -6.92 10.25
C ALA A 186 18.46 -7.83 9.54
N VAL A 187 19.66 -7.30 9.22
CA VAL A 187 20.74 -8.08 8.60
C VAL A 187 21.44 -8.97 9.62
N VAL A 188 21.91 -8.39 10.73
CA VAL A 188 22.79 -9.08 11.67
C VAL A 188 22.03 -10.11 12.51
N GLU A 189 20.85 -9.75 13.02
CA GLU A 189 20.08 -10.59 13.94
C GLU A 189 19.02 -11.44 13.22
N ALA A 190 18.18 -10.81 12.36
CA ALA A 190 17.12 -11.53 11.67
C ALA A 190 17.57 -12.22 10.37
N ARG A 191 18.80 -11.96 9.90
CA ARG A 191 19.37 -12.59 8.69
C ARG A 191 18.43 -12.42 7.48
N VAL A 192 17.99 -11.20 7.23
CA VAL A 192 17.08 -10.88 6.11
C VAL A 192 17.68 -11.35 4.77
N TRP A 193 16.82 -11.87 3.88
CA TRP A 193 17.29 -12.45 2.61
C TRP A 193 17.35 -11.42 1.48
N VAL A 194 16.58 -10.33 1.58
CA VAL A 194 16.54 -9.31 0.55
C VAL A 194 16.56 -7.92 1.18
N VAL A 195 17.33 -7.01 0.59
CA VAL A 195 17.34 -5.57 0.91
C VAL A 195 17.00 -4.80 -0.36
N MET A 196 16.09 -3.85 -0.30
CA MET A 196 15.71 -3.03 -1.45
C MET A 196 16.39 -1.67 -1.37
N SER A 197 17.20 -1.34 -2.40
CA SER A 197 17.79 -0.01 -2.55
C SER A 197 16.72 1.02 -2.93
N SER A 198 16.81 2.23 -2.37
CA SER A 198 15.84 3.30 -2.55
C SER A 198 16.00 4.08 -3.85
N TYR A 199 15.06 5.00 -4.11
CA TYR A 199 15.09 5.89 -5.29
C TYR A 199 16.06 7.04 -5.16
N ASN A 200 16.15 7.63 -3.95
CA ASN A 200 16.89 8.86 -3.68
C ASN A 200 18.41 8.67 -3.79
N SER A 201 19.10 9.78 -3.87
CA SER A 201 20.54 9.84 -3.62
C SER A 201 20.82 9.98 -2.11
N ILE A 202 21.99 9.54 -1.67
CA ILE A 202 22.51 9.77 -0.32
C ILE A 202 23.83 10.49 -0.48
N ASN A 203 23.94 11.71 0.05
CA ASN A 203 25.12 12.56 -0.06
C ASN A 203 25.60 12.71 -1.52
N GLY A 204 24.65 12.93 -2.43
CA GLY A 204 24.90 13.15 -3.86
C GLY A 204 25.08 11.90 -4.72
N VAL A 205 25.02 10.68 -4.14
CA VAL A 205 25.18 9.41 -4.90
C VAL A 205 23.89 8.61 -4.86
N THR A 206 23.37 8.22 -6.02
CA THR A 206 22.15 7.41 -6.15
C THR A 206 22.26 6.12 -5.34
N ALA A 207 21.22 5.76 -4.59
CA ALA A 207 21.23 4.61 -3.69
C ALA A 207 21.68 3.30 -4.34
N SER A 208 21.22 3.02 -5.57
CA SER A 208 21.61 1.82 -6.33
C SER A 208 23.09 1.79 -6.78
N GLU A 209 23.79 2.94 -6.68
CA GLU A 209 25.20 3.10 -7.06
C GLU A 209 26.08 3.46 -5.85
N ASN A 210 25.48 3.56 -4.64
CA ASN A 210 26.15 4.05 -3.45
C ASN A 210 27.00 2.98 -2.79
N ASP A 211 28.19 3.38 -2.30
CA ASP A 211 29.11 2.51 -1.56
C ASP A 211 28.49 1.94 -0.26
N LEU A 212 27.40 2.53 0.25
CA LEU A 212 26.67 2.00 1.40
C LEU A 212 26.12 0.58 1.17
N LEU A 213 25.94 0.17 -0.09
CA LEU A 213 25.58 -1.21 -0.45
C LEU A 213 26.73 -2.20 -0.24
N GLU A 214 27.99 -1.71 -0.23
CA GLU A 214 29.15 -2.53 0.12
C GLU A 214 29.54 -2.32 1.59
N THR A 215 29.68 -1.07 2.02
CA THR A 215 30.06 -0.70 3.39
C THR A 215 29.01 0.27 3.95
N PRO A 216 28.21 -0.12 4.97
CA PRO A 216 28.41 -1.28 5.86
C PRO A 216 27.70 -2.57 5.45
N LEU A 217 26.75 -2.55 4.51
CA LEU A 217 25.79 -3.64 4.30
C LEU A 217 26.46 -5.01 4.10
N ASN A 218 27.33 -5.13 3.11
CA ASN A 218 27.99 -6.42 2.80
C ASN A 218 29.19 -6.69 3.71
N SER A 219 30.12 -5.73 3.79
CA SER A 219 31.44 -5.99 4.38
C SER A 219 31.46 -5.91 5.90
N GLU A 220 30.68 -5.02 6.53
CA GLU A 220 30.66 -4.91 8.00
C GLU A 220 29.59 -5.81 8.61
N TRP A 221 28.37 -5.85 8.06
CA TRP A 221 27.25 -6.63 8.62
C TRP A 221 27.18 -8.06 8.09
N GLY A 222 27.93 -8.36 7.05
CA GLY A 222 28.00 -9.71 6.47
C GLY A 222 26.71 -10.12 5.77
N PHE A 223 26.04 -9.18 5.09
CA PHE A 223 24.85 -9.49 4.33
C PHE A 223 25.16 -10.46 3.17
N ASP A 224 24.48 -11.58 3.15
CA ASP A 224 24.66 -12.66 2.17
C ASP A 224 23.45 -12.85 1.22
N GLY A 225 22.46 -11.95 1.36
CA GLY A 225 21.26 -11.96 0.54
C GLY A 225 21.38 -11.17 -0.76
N VAL A 226 20.26 -10.82 -1.36
CA VAL A 226 20.14 -10.08 -2.62
C VAL A 226 19.80 -8.63 -2.36
N VAL A 227 20.54 -7.69 -2.95
CA VAL A 227 20.14 -6.29 -3.06
C VAL A 227 19.29 -6.13 -4.32
N ILE A 228 17.96 -6.03 -4.13
CA ILE A 228 17.02 -5.70 -5.20
C ILE A 228 16.86 -4.19 -5.32
N SER A 229 16.64 -3.65 -6.53
CA SER A 229 16.29 -2.25 -6.67
C SER A 229 14.81 -2.02 -6.34
N ASP A 230 14.46 -0.84 -5.87
CA ASP A 230 13.11 -0.35 -6.06
C ASP A 230 12.79 -0.27 -7.55
N TRP A 231 11.50 -0.27 -7.92
CA TRP A 231 11.06 -0.39 -9.32
C TRP A 231 11.54 0.81 -10.14
N THR A 232 12.35 0.53 -11.17
CA THR A 232 13.04 1.54 -12.01
C THR A 232 14.17 2.35 -11.33
N ALA A 233 14.57 2.03 -10.09
CA ALA A 233 15.63 2.77 -9.39
C ALA A 233 17.04 2.57 -9.96
N VAL A 234 17.28 1.51 -10.73
CA VAL A 234 18.55 1.32 -11.47
C VAL A 234 18.52 2.16 -12.74
N ARG A 235 19.39 3.19 -12.80
CA ARG A 235 19.41 4.19 -13.89
C ARG A 235 20.54 4.01 -14.88
N SER A 236 21.57 3.25 -14.51
CA SER A 236 22.75 3.04 -15.34
C SER A 236 23.41 1.69 -15.12
N VAL A 237 24.35 1.34 -15.99
CA VAL A 237 25.20 0.14 -15.81
C VAL A 237 26.20 0.30 -14.65
N ALA A 238 26.43 1.51 -14.13
CA ALA A 238 27.34 1.75 -13.02
C ALA A 238 26.87 1.04 -11.74
N ALA A 239 25.56 0.93 -11.53
CA ALA A 239 24.98 0.16 -10.43
C ALA A 239 25.45 -1.31 -10.40
N ALA A 240 25.81 -1.89 -11.54
CA ALA A 240 26.38 -3.23 -11.61
C ALA A 240 27.83 -3.31 -11.06
N SER A 241 28.58 -2.20 -11.01
CA SER A 241 29.88 -2.12 -10.37
C SER A 241 29.77 -1.92 -8.86
N ALA A 242 28.67 -1.32 -8.38
CA ALA A 242 28.27 -1.29 -6.98
C ALA A 242 27.69 -2.65 -6.55
N SER A 243 27.26 -2.77 -5.30
CA SER A 243 26.67 -4.01 -4.78
C SER A 243 25.17 -4.14 -5.01
N GLN A 244 24.61 -3.48 -6.03
CA GLN A 244 23.26 -3.71 -6.53
C GLN A 244 23.21 -5.04 -7.28
N ASP A 245 22.33 -5.99 -6.88
CA ASP A 245 22.34 -7.35 -7.43
C ASP A 245 21.25 -7.61 -8.46
N LEU A 246 20.03 -7.10 -8.27
CA LEU A 246 18.87 -7.36 -9.13
C LEU A 246 18.17 -6.05 -9.49
N ALA A 247 18.02 -5.76 -10.77
CA ALA A 247 17.28 -4.61 -11.28
C ALA A 247 15.83 -5.01 -11.60
N MET A 248 14.87 -4.30 -11.02
CA MET A 248 13.44 -4.48 -11.28
C MET A 248 12.82 -3.16 -11.74
N PRO A 249 11.75 -3.21 -12.52
CA PRO A 249 11.16 -4.38 -13.18
C PRO A 249 11.95 -4.77 -14.43
N GLY A 250 11.45 -5.77 -15.17
CA GLY A 250 11.98 -6.16 -16.47
C GLY A 250 10.88 -6.34 -17.52
N PRO A 251 11.25 -6.79 -18.77
CA PRO A 251 12.62 -7.17 -19.22
C PRO A 251 13.50 -6.00 -19.63
N ASP A 252 12.91 -4.83 -19.86
CA ASP A 252 13.59 -3.61 -20.29
C ASP A 252 14.17 -2.84 -19.09
N GLY A 253 15.10 -1.92 -19.33
CA GLY A 253 15.73 -1.14 -18.28
C GLY A 253 17.20 -0.81 -18.56
N ALA A 254 17.90 -0.28 -17.56
CA ALA A 254 19.28 0.20 -17.72
C ALA A 254 20.31 -0.93 -17.91
N TRP A 255 19.97 -2.17 -17.57
CA TRP A 255 20.85 -3.34 -17.70
C TRP A 255 20.58 -4.11 -19.01
N GLY A 256 20.40 -5.42 -18.99
CA GLY A 256 20.17 -6.20 -20.20
C GLY A 256 21.35 -6.13 -21.18
N ALA A 257 21.09 -5.81 -22.45
CA ALA A 257 22.12 -5.75 -23.49
C ALA A 257 23.24 -4.74 -23.18
N ALA A 258 22.91 -3.59 -22.59
CA ALA A 258 23.88 -2.57 -22.20
C ALA A 258 24.86 -3.07 -21.13
N LEU A 259 24.41 -3.91 -20.19
CA LEU A 259 25.29 -4.53 -19.18
C LEU A 259 26.18 -5.61 -19.80
N VAL A 260 25.66 -6.41 -20.75
CA VAL A 260 26.50 -7.38 -21.51
C VAL A 260 27.63 -6.66 -22.23
N GLU A 261 27.35 -5.54 -22.92
CA GLU A 261 28.39 -4.72 -23.57
C GLU A 261 29.36 -4.13 -22.54
N ALA A 262 28.88 -3.61 -21.42
CA ALA A 262 29.74 -3.06 -20.37
C ALA A 262 30.72 -4.08 -19.80
N VAL A 263 30.32 -5.36 -19.70
CA VAL A 263 31.23 -6.45 -19.28
C VAL A 263 32.24 -6.75 -20.39
N ARG A 264 31.82 -6.84 -21.64
CA ARG A 264 32.72 -7.09 -22.78
C ARG A 264 33.78 -6.01 -22.97
N ASP A 265 33.38 -4.76 -22.69
CA ASP A 265 34.28 -3.59 -22.78
C ASP A 265 35.16 -3.42 -21.52
N GLY A 266 34.95 -4.24 -20.48
CA GLY A 266 35.72 -4.20 -19.24
C GLY A 266 35.30 -3.06 -18.28
N ARG A 267 34.19 -2.37 -18.52
CA ARG A 267 33.62 -1.35 -17.61
C ARG A 267 33.03 -1.98 -16.36
N VAL A 268 32.52 -3.20 -16.47
CA VAL A 268 32.04 -4.02 -15.35
C VAL A 268 32.80 -5.36 -15.41
N SER A 269 33.29 -5.85 -14.29
CA SER A 269 34.00 -7.13 -14.25
C SER A 269 33.02 -8.31 -14.29
N GLU A 270 33.32 -9.37 -15.04
CA GLU A 270 32.50 -10.59 -15.03
C GLU A 270 32.46 -11.22 -13.63
N ALA A 271 33.52 -11.08 -12.84
CA ALA A 271 33.53 -11.53 -11.44
C ALA A 271 32.49 -10.79 -10.57
N ALA A 272 32.17 -9.53 -10.86
CA ALA A 272 31.08 -8.82 -10.18
C ALA A 272 29.71 -9.44 -10.55
N ILE A 273 29.51 -9.78 -11.83
CA ILE A 273 28.30 -10.46 -12.31
C ILE A 273 28.16 -11.84 -11.63
N ASP A 274 29.24 -12.61 -11.57
CA ASP A 274 29.25 -13.94 -10.96
C ASP A 274 28.86 -13.89 -9.46
N ARG A 275 29.35 -12.89 -8.71
CA ARG A 275 28.97 -12.69 -7.31
C ARG A 275 27.48 -12.42 -7.15
N LYS A 276 26.89 -11.58 -8.02
CA LYS A 276 25.45 -11.25 -7.99
C LYS A 276 24.59 -12.48 -8.33
N VAL A 277 25.00 -13.25 -9.34
CA VAL A 277 24.32 -14.50 -9.69
C VAL A 277 24.41 -15.50 -8.53
N ALA A 278 25.54 -15.61 -7.85
CA ALA A 278 25.68 -16.48 -6.67
C ALA A 278 24.70 -16.12 -5.55
N ARG A 279 24.48 -14.81 -5.29
CA ARG A 279 23.49 -14.32 -4.31
C ARG A 279 22.07 -14.66 -4.74
N LEU A 280 21.74 -14.47 -6.03
CA LEU A 280 20.44 -14.82 -6.57
C LEU A 280 20.17 -16.34 -6.46
N LEU A 281 21.16 -17.19 -6.74
CA LEU A 281 21.06 -18.65 -6.55
C LEU A 281 20.88 -19.01 -5.07
N THR A 282 21.52 -18.28 -4.16
CA THR A 282 21.32 -18.45 -2.71
C THR A 282 19.89 -18.13 -2.31
N LEU A 283 19.33 -17.03 -2.81
CA LEU A 283 17.91 -16.70 -2.60
C LEU A 283 16.99 -17.78 -3.18
N ALA A 284 17.24 -18.19 -4.44
CA ALA A 284 16.47 -19.23 -5.12
C ALA A 284 16.48 -20.56 -4.33
N GLN A 285 17.60 -20.92 -3.74
CA GLN A 285 17.72 -22.08 -2.86
C GLN A 285 16.87 -21.91 -1.59
N ARG A 286 16.93 -20.74 -0.94
CA ARG A 286 16.20 -20.45 0.31
C ARG A 286 14.70 -20.52 0.11
N VAL A 287 14.19 -20.06 -1.04
CA VAL A 287 12.76 -20.08 -1.38
C VAL A 287 12.31 -21.34 -2.13
N GLY A 288 13.20 -22.34 -2.32
CA GLY A 288 12.88 -23.59 -3.02
C GLY A 288 12.66 -23.41 -4.54
N ALA A 289 13.31 -22.42 -5.15
CA ALA A 289 13.26 -22.17 -6.58
C ALA A 289 14.38 -22.86 -7.37
N LEU A 290 15.30 -23.56 -6.71
CA LEU A 290 16.43 -24.27 -7.31
C LEU A 290 16.31 -25.79 -7.04
N GLU A 291 16.01 -26.60 -8.06
CA GLU A 291 15.70 -28.04 -7.95
C GLU A 291 16.86 -28.91 -7.40
N SER A 292 18.10 -28.48 -7.57
CA SER A 292 19.28 -29.26 -7.13
C SER A 292 19.46 -29.30 -5.60
N TYR A 293 18.52 -28.75 -4.85
CA TYR A 293 18.61 -28.63 -3.40
C TYR A 293 17.32 -29.10 -2.71
N ALA A 294 17.21 -30.41 -2.48
CA ALA A 294 16.20 -30.98 -1.60
C ALA A 294 16.61 -30.72 -0.13
N GLY A 295 15.80 -30.02 0.66
CA GLY A 295 16.01 -29.79 2.09
C GLY A 295 16.02 -28.33 2.55
N GLY A 296 15.60 -27.37 1.71
CA GLY A 296 15.32 -25.99 2.14
C GLY A 296 14.05 -25.88 2.98
N PRO A 297 13.80 -24.75 3.68
CA PRO A 297 12.57 -24.53 4.46
C PRO A 297 11.29 -24.74 3.65
N ALA A 298 11.32 -24.48 2.33
CA ALA A 298 10.21 -24.73 1.42
C ALA A 298 9.89 -26.23 1.22
N ASP A 299 10.91 -27.11 1.32
CA ASP A 299 10.74 -28.57 1.24
C ASP A 299 10.29 -29.19 2.57
N ALA A 300 10.34 -28.45 3.68
CA ALA A 300 9.92 -28.92 5.00
C ALA A 300 8.38 -29.12 5.12
N GLY A 301 7.65 -29.02 4.02
CA GLY A 301 6.30 -29.58 3.87
C GLY A 301 5.16 -28.81 4.54
N GLY A 302 5.37 -27.65 5.13
CA GLY A 302 4.29 -26.89 5.75
C GLY A 302 4.73 -25.56 6.37
N LEU A 303 3.76 -24.72 6.66
CA LEU A 303 3.94 -23.56 7.54
C LEU A 303 4.27 -24.05 8.95
N LEU A 304 5.20 -23.39 9.64
CA LEU A 304 5.53 -23.72 11.04
C LEU A 304 4.33 -23.49 11.96
N ARG A 305 3.54 -22.47 11.66
CA ARG A 305 2.35 -22.12 12.39
C ARG A 305 1.27 -21.67 11.40
N VAL A 306 0.11 -22.31 11.45
CA VAL A 306 -1.07 -21.88 10.69
C VAL A 306 -1.95 -21.06 11.61
N GLU A 307 -2.24 -19.83 11.21
CA GLU A 307 -3.15 -18.91 11.92
C GLU A 307 -4.38 -18.60 11.07
N ASP A 308 -5.50 -18.34 11.75
CA ASP A 308 -6.65 -17.70 11.13
C ASP A 308 -6.30 -16.23 10.88
N GLY A 309 -6.03 -15.88 9.62
CA GLY A 309 -5.57 -14.55 9.24
C GLY A 309 -6.61 -13.46 9.53
N VAL A 310 -7.92 -13.78 9.41
CA VAL A 310 -9.01 -12.82 9.70
C VAL A 310 -9.09 -12.56 11.21
N ALA A 311 -9.04 -13.61 12.02
CA ALA A 311 -9.02 -13.48 13.48
C ALA A 311 -7.78 -12.72 13.95
N PHE A 312 -6.61 -13.01 13.35
CA PHE A 312 -5.37 -12.28 13.64
C PHE A 312 -5.45 -10.81 13.24
N ALA A 313 -6.04 -10.48 12.07
CA ALA A 313 -6.22 -9.09 11.64
C ALA A 313 -7.04 -8.28 12.67
N ARG A 314 -8.10 -8.89 13.23
CA ARG A 314 -8.91 -8.28 14.29
C ARG A 314 -8.12 -8.08 15.59
N GLU A 315 -7.37 -9.09 16.02
CA GLU A 315 -6.52 -9.03 17.22
C GLU A 315 -5.45 -7.93 17.06
N ALA A 316 -4.70 -7.95 15.97
CA ALA A 316 -3.65 -6.97 15.71
C ALA A 316 -4.18 -5.52 15.58
N ALA A 317 -5.37 -5.34 15.03
CA ALA A 317 -6.02 -4.02 14.98
C ALA A 317 -6.41 -3.51 16.39
N ALA A 318 -6.89 -4.38 17.27
CA ALA A 318 -7.22 -4.02 18.65
C ALA A 318 -5.96 -3.69 19.47
N GLU A 319 -4.91 -4.52 19.36
CA GLU A 319 -3.61 -4.31 20.01
C GLU A 319 -2.91 -3.03 19.53
N GLY A 320 -3.08 -2.65 18.24
CA GLY A 320 -2.56 -1.42 17.69
C GLY A 320 -3.40 -0.18 17.97
N THR A 321 -4.62 -0.33 18.52
CA THR A 321 -5.50 0.80 18.80
C THR A 321 -5.02 1.60 20.03
N VAL A 322 -4.84 2.92 19.86
CA VAL A 322 -4.39 3.82 20.93
C VAL A 322 -5.58 4.58 21.52
N LEU A 323 -5.72 4.56 22.84
CA LEU A 323 -6.64 5.42 23.58
C LEU A 323 -5.91 6.71 23.98
N LEU A 324 -6.12 7.79 23.20
CA LEU A 324 -5.42 9.07 23.42
C LEU A 324 -5.99 9.86 24.60
N ALA A 325 -7.32 9.85 24.77
CA ALA A 325 -8.02 10.53 25.86
C ALA A 325 -9.29 9.77 26.24
N ASN A 326 -9.65 9.80 27.53
CA ASN A 326 -10.89 9.23 28.05
C ASN A 326 -11.24 9.88 29.39
N ASP A 327 -12.37 10.54 29.49
CA ASP A 327 -12.90 11.14 30.72
C ASP A 327 -13.67 10.13 31.58
N GLY A 328 -13.67 8.85 31.18
CA GLY A 328 -14.39 7.75 31.83
C GLY A 328 -15.63 7.30 31.07
N VAL A 329 -15.88 7.80 29.83
CA VAL A 329 -16.97 7.35 28.98
C VAL A 329 -16.72 5.93 28.44
N LEU A 330 -15.48 5.57 28.18
CA LEU A 330 -15.06 4.24 27.74
C LEU A 330 -14.57 3.38 28.93
N PRO A 331 -14.89 2.07 28.94
CA PRO A 331 -15.71 1.36 27.96
C PRO A 331 -17.19 1.72 28.06
N LEU A 332 -17.89 1.68 26.92
CA LEU A 332 -19.33 1.96 26.86
C LEU A 332 -20.13 0.88 27.60
N ASP A 333 -21.02 1.28 28.50
CA ASP A 333 -21.93 0.36 29.19
C ASP A 333 -23.12 -0.02 28.30
N VAL A 334 -23.02 -1.16 27.62
CA VAL A 334 -24.06 -1.70 26.71
C VAL A 334 -25.46 -1.72 27.37
N ALA A 335 -25.55 -1.98 28.68
CA ALA A 335 -26.84 -2.06 29.38
C ALA A 335 -27.56 -0.69 29.43
N ARG A 336 -26.84 0.41 29.30
CA ARG A 336 -27.36 1.77 29.34
C ARG A 336 -27.64 2.36 27.99
N LEU A 337 -27.03 1.82 26.92
CA LEU A 337 -27.19 2.34 25.57
C LEU A 337 -28.56 1.96 24.98
N ARG A 338 -29.33 2.96 24.57
CA ARG A 338 -30.59 2.81 23.84
C ARG A 338 -30.50 3.42 22.45
N ARG A 339 -29.85 4.58 22.32
CA ARG A 339 -29.65 5.29 21.06
C ARG A 339 -28.20 5.69 20.92
N VAL A 340 -27.61 5.32 19.81
CA VAL A 340 -26.22 5.60 19.49
C VAL A 340 -26.16 6.30 18.13
N ALA A 341 -25.53 7.49 18.09
CA ALA A 341 -25.22 8.17 16.85
C ALA A 341 -23.85 7.70 16.35
N VAL A 342 -23.75 7.25 15.10
CA VAL A 342 -22.49 6.99 14.41
C VAL A 342 -22.39 7.98 13.25
N ILE A 343 -21.36 8.83 13.26
CA ILE A 343 -21.27 10.00 12.39
C ILE A 343 -19.93 10.02 11.67
N GLY A 344 -19.92 10.46 10.42
CA GLY A 344 -18.71 10.65 9.62
C GLY A 344 -18.59 9.69 8.45
N GLN A 345 -17.92 10.13 7.38
CA GLN A 345 -17.73 9.32 6.17
C GLN A 345 -16.92 8.06 6.46
N ASN A 346 -15.85 8.18 7.25
CA ASN A 346 -14.99 7.05 7.59
C ASN A 346 -15.70 5.98 8.45
N ALA A 347 -16.90 6.26 8.98
CA ALA A 347 -17.70 5.24 9.65
C ALA A 347 -18.17 4.13 8.70
N VAL A 348 -18.51 4.45 7.46
CA VAL A 348 -18.99 3.49 6.44
C VAL A 348 -17.95 3.22 5.36
N ALA A 349 -17.11 4.21 5.03
CA ALA A 349 -16.04 4.11 4.04
C ALA A 349 -14.66 4.23 4.73
N ALA A 350 -14.41 3.33 5.68
CA ALA A 350 -13.18 3.35 6.47
C ALA A 350 -11.95 3.12 5.60
N ARG A 351 -10.88 3.86 5.91
CA ARG A 351 -9.57 3.59 5.36
C ARG A 351 -8.93 2.45 6.16
N THR A 352 -8.74 1.33 5.51
CA THR A 352 -8.12 0.14 6.11
C THR A 352 -6.62 0.07 5.88
N GLN A 353 -6.13 0.82 4.89
CA GLN A 353 -4.73 0.90 4.44
C GLN A 353 -4.50 2.23 3.71
N GLY A 354 -3.23 2.60 3.51
CA GLY A 354 -2.85 3.74 2.68
C GLY A 354 -2.97 3.46 1.18
N GLY A 355 -2.71 4.48 0.36
CA GLY A 355 -2.64 4.34 -1.10
C GLY A 355 -1.26 3.90 -1.59
N GLY A 356 -1.14 3.59 -2.88
CA GLY A 356 0.13 3.25 -3.50
C GLY A 356 0.35 1.75 -3.69
N SER A 357 1.61 1.35 -3.93
CA SER A 357 2.03 -0.01 -4.25
C SER A 357 1.70 -1.04 -3.15
N ALA A 358 1.68 -0.61 -1.88
CA ALA A 358 1.34 -1.43 -0.73
C ALA A 358 -0.15 -1.84 -0.66
N THR A 359 -1.00 -1.32 -1.55
CA THR A 359 -2.44 -1.59 -1.55
C THR A 359 -2.75 -3.04 -1.88
N VAL A 360 -3.63 -3.66 -1.10
CA VAL A 360 -4.24 -4.97 -1.35
C VAL A 360 -5.76 -4.85 -1.48
N ILE A 361 -6.39 -5.80 -2.14
CA ILE A 361 -7.84 -5.84 -2.33
C ILE A 361 -8.39 -6.96 -1.45
N PRO A 362 -9.01 -6.66 -0.30
CA PRO A 362 -9.59 -7.67 0.57
C PRO A 362 -10.90 -8.22 0.00
N GLU A 363 -11.23 -9.46 0.36
CA GLU A 363 -12.52 -10.06 0.02
C GLU A 363 -13.69 -9.30 0.69
N ARG A 364 -13.45 -8.82 1.91
CA ARG A 364 -14.42 -8.08 2.72
C ARG A 364 -13.71 -7.09 3.63
N VAL A 365 -14.32 -5.94 3.85
CA VAL A 365 -13.98 -4.98 4.90
C VAL A 365 -15.15 -4.89 5.87
N VAL A 366 -14.87 -4.93 7.17
CA VAL A 366 -15.86 -4.59 8.20
C VAL A 366 -15.62 -3.14 8.60
N SER A 367 -16.54 -2.27 8.21
CA SER A 367 -16.50 -0.84 8.56
C SER A 367 -16.79 -0.62 10.06
N PRO A 368 -16.38 0.53 10.64
CA PRO A 368 -16.79 0.93 11.99
C PRO A 368 -18.30 0.87 12.20
N TRP A 369 -19.09 1.31 11.23
CA TRP A 369 -20.54 1.22 11.24
C TRP A 369 -21.03 -0.23 11.40
N GLU A 370 -20.56 -1.14 10.52
CA GLU A 370 -20.96 -2.55 10.59
C GLU A 370 -20.57 -3.22 11.91
N GLY A 371 -19.34 -2.96 12.38
CA GLY A 371 -18.84 -3.51 13.65
C GLY A 371 -19.66 -3.03 14.85
N ILE A 372 -19.98 -1.72 14.92
CA ILE A 372 -20.78 -1.14 16.01
C ILE A 372 -22.21 -1.66 15.98
N VAL A 373 -22.86 -1.67 14.80
CA VAL A 373 -24.24 -2.20 14.67
C VAL A 373 -24.31 -3.67 15.09
N ALA A 374 -23.38 -4.49 14.61
CA ALA A 374 -23.34 -5.91 14.97
C ALA A 374 -23.09 -6.14 16.48
N ALA A 375 -22.34 -5.24 17.12
CA ALA A 375 -21.99 -5.34 18.54
C ALA A 375 -23.08 -4.82 19.49
N LEU A 376 -24.04 -4.02 18.99
CA LEU A 376 -25.13 -3.37 19.75
C LEU A 376 -26.53 -3.74 19.21
N PRO A 377 -26.90 -5.02 19.20
CA PRO A 377 -28.16 -5.48 18.58
C PRO A 377 -29.44 -4.97 19.25
N ASP A 378 -29.35 -4.54 20.52
CA ASP A 378 -30.49 -4.07 21.31
C ASP A 378 -30.59 -2.51 21.35
N ALA A 379 -29.66 -1.81 20.74
CA ALA A 379 -29.66 -0.35 20.65
C ALA A 379 -30.12 0.13 19.27
N GLU A 380 -30.79 1.28 19.23
CA GLU A 380 -31.05 1.99 18.00
C GLU A 380 -29.77 2.73 17.57
N VAL A 381 -29.06 2.20 16.56
CA VAL A 381 -27.85 2.81 16.02
C VAL A 381 -28.22 3.59 14.77
N THR A 382 -27.96 4.90 14.73
CA THR A 382 -28.31 5.79 13.62
C THR A 382 -27.04 6.36 12.98
N TYR A 383 -26.93 6.21 11.67
CA TYR A 383 -25.81 6.79 10.89
C TYR A 383 -26.16 8.17 10.33
N ARG A 384 -25.15 9.07 10.31
CA ARG A 384 -25.18 10.35 9.57
C ARG A 384 -23.79 10.65 8.98
N LEU A 385 -23.77 11.13 7.73
CA LEU A 385 -22.54 11.53 7.06
C LEU A 385 -21.86 12.71 7.77
N GLY A 386 -22.60 13.76 8.10
CA GLY A 386 -22.11 15.00 8.71
C GLY A 386 -21.22 15.81 7.78
N ALA A 387 -19.97 15.38 7.60
CA ALA A 387 -19.03 16.03 6.69
C ALA A 387 -18.36 14.99 5.76
N ALA A 388 -18.17 15.37 4.50
CA ALA A 388 -17.40 14.56 3.55
C ALA A 388 -15.90 14.72 3.84
N ALA A 389 -15.18 13.60 3.85
CA ALA A 389 -13.71 13.54 3.93
C ALA A 389 -13.08 13.50 2.53
N ALA A 390 -13.73 12.83 1.56
CA ALA A 390 -13.24 12.72 0.20
C ALA A 390 -13.64 13.95 -0.63
N MET A 391 -12.66 14.49 -1.35
CA MET A 391 -12.84 15.56 -2.33
C MET A 391 -12.52 14.96 -3.71
N GLY A 392 -13.43 15.09 -4.68
CA GLY A 392 -13.23 14.58 -6.03
C GLY A 392 -13.85 13.22 -6.30
N ILE A 393 -13.37 12.53 -7.34
CA ILE A 393 -13.97 11.30 -7.87
C ILE A 393 -13.73 10.14 -6.93
N THR A 394 -14.80 9.43 -6.59
CA THR A 394 -14.77 8.14 -5.89
C THR A 394 -15.33 7.05 -6.79
N ALA A 395 -14.74 5.86 -6.75
CA ALA A 395 -15.21 4.70 -7.50
C ALA A 395 -16.67 4.38 -7.16
N LEU A 396 -17.43 3.91 -8.14
CA LEU A 396 -18.82 3.50 -7.94
C LEU A 396 -18.88 2.23 -7.08
N PRO A 397 -19.80 2.18 -6.08
CA PRO A 397 -19.92 1.02 -5.20
C PRO A 397 -20.41 -0.23 -5.95
N LEU A 398 -19.77 -1.38 -5.76
CA LEU A 398 -20.15 -2.64 -6.42
C LEU A 398 -21.62 -3.02 -6.21
N ALA A 399 -22.17 -2.73 -5.03
CA ALA A 399 -23.57 -3.00 -4.71
C ALA A 399 -24.58 -2.23 -5.60
N GLU A 400 -24.15 -1.17 -6.25
CA GLU A 400 -24.94 -0.33 -7.15
C GLU A 400 -24.71 -0.67 -8.64
N LEU A 401 -23.80 -1.63 -8.94
CA LEU A 401 -23.36 -1.94 -10.29
C LEU A 401 -23.96 -3.25 -10.81
N THR A 402 -24.41 -3.21 -12.05
CA THR A 402 -24.77 -4.40 -12.82
C THR A 402 -23.93 -4.46 -14.09
N ASN A 403 -23.27 -5.57 -14.31
CA ASN A 403 -22.51 -5.83 -15.53
C ASN A 403 -23.47 -6.02 -16.72
N PRO A 404 -23.37 -5.23 -17.79
CA PRO A 404 -24.28 -5.29 -18.93
C PRO A 404 -24.20 -6.61 -19.74
N SER A 405 -23.10 -7.34 -19.61
CA SER A 405 -22.87 -8.61 -20.29
C SER A 405 -23.52 -9.78 -19.57
N THR A 406 -23.34 -9.86 -18.25
CA THR A 406 -23.76 -11.01 -17.42
C THR A 406 -25.09 -10.79 -16.72
N GLY A 407 -25.50 -9.53 -16.50
CA GLY A 407 -26.63 -9.15 -15.66
C GLY A 407 -26.40 -9.34 -14.16
N GLY A 408 -25.21 -9.80 -13.76
CA GLY A 408 -24.77 -9.90 -12.38
C GLY A 408 -24.07 -8.62 -11.89
N PRO A 409 -23.62 -8.59 -10.62
CA PRO A 409 -22.83 -7.45 -10.08
C PRO A 409 -21.56 -7.23 -10.89
N GLY A 410 -21.15 -5.95 -11.06
CA GLY A 410 -19.88 -5.61 -11.66
C GLY A 410 -19.94 -4.75 -12.90
N VAL A 411 -18.85 -4.76 -13.66
CA VAL A 411 -18.62 -3.98 -14.87
C VAL A 411 -18.06 -4.85 -15.98
N LEU A 412 -18.23 -4.44 -17.22
CA LEU A 412 -17.59 -5.04 -18.39
C LEU A 412 -16.42 -4.17 -18.81
N VAL A 413 -15.24 -4.77 -18.94
CA VAL A 413 -14.04 -4.12 -19.51
C VAL A 413 -13.73 -4.78 -20.85
N ARG A 414 -13.48 -3.95 -21.88
CA ARG A 414 -13.06 -4.40 -23.21
C ARG A 414 -11.83 -3.63 -23.66
N PHE A 415 -10.89 -4.32 -24.28
CA PHE A 415 -9.75 -3.73 -24.97
C PHE A 415 -10.00 -3.88 -26.48
N LEU A 416 -9.97 -2.76 -27.19
CA LEU A 416 -10.28 -2.67 -28.62
C LEU A 416 -9.05 -2.16 -29.39
N ASP A 417 -8.83 -2.68 -30.60
CA ASP A 417 -7.83 -2.12 -31.52
C ASP A 417 -8.34 -0.82 -32.20
N ASP A 418 -7.53 -0.24 -33.05
CA ASP A 418 -7.85 0.98 -33.83
C ASP A 418 -9.00 0.81 -34.83
N ALA A 419 -9.32 -0.43 -35.21
CA ALA A 419 -10.48 -0.78 -36.04
C ALA A 419 -11.73 -1.09 -35.22
N GLY A 420 -11.65 -1.03 -33.87
CA GLY A 420 -12.74 -1.37 -32.95
C GLY A 420 -12.96 -2.88 -32.75
N VAL A 421 -11.98 -3.72 -33.14
CA VAL A 421 -12.06 -5.17 -32.92
C VAL A 421 -11.66 -5.47 -31.48
N GLU A 422 -12.46 -6.30 -30.81
CA GLU A 422 -12.21 -6.72 -29.43
C GLU A 422 -10.98 -7.65 -29.34
N LEU A 423 -9.94 -7.21 -28.65
CA LEU A 423 -8.72 -7.97 -28.38
C LEU A 423 -8.85 -8.79 -27.09
N MET A 424 -9.54 -8.24 -26.11
CA MET A 424 -9.76 -8.85 -24.79
C MET A 424 -11.03 -8.32 -24.17
N ARG A 425 -11.68 -9.17 -23.39
CA ARG A 425 -12.86 -8.83 -22.59
C ARG A 425 -12.75 -9.45 -21.21
N GLU A 426 -13.13 -8.69 -20.19
CA GLU A 426 -13.19 -9.17 -18.80
C GLU A 426 -14.43 -8.68 -18.07
N ASP A 427 -14.98 -9.55 -17.23
CA ASP A 427 -15.97 -9.18 -16.23
C ASP A 427 -15.21 -8.81 -14.94
N ARG A 428 -15.39 -7.58 -14.45
CA ARG A 428 -14.69 -7.04 -13.29
C ARG A 428 -15.69 -6.60 -12.23
N PHE A 429 -15.23 -6.51 -10.96
CA PHE A 429 -16.06 -6.18 -9.80
C PHE A 429 -15.74 -4.84 -9.17
N ALA A 430 -15.01 -3.98 -9.87
CA ALA A 430 -14.65 -2.64 -9.45
C ALA A 430 -14.63 -1.68 -10.63
N THR A 431 -14.82 -0.39 -10.37
CA THR A 431 -14.62 0.70 -11.33
C THR A 431 -13.28 1.41 -11.14
N SER A 432 -12.46 0.96 -10.19
CA SER A 432 -11.07 1.40 -10.01
C SER A 432 -10.17 0.18 -10.21
N LEU A 433 -9.35 0.21 -11.26
CA LEU A 433 -8.59 -0.93 -11.75
C LEU A 433 -7.16 -0.49 -12.09
N VAL A 434 -6.21 -1.43 -12.04
CA VAL A 434 -4.84 -1.23 -12.50
C VAL A 434 -4.49 -2.32 -13.52
N PHE A 435 -3.87 -1.93 -14.62
CA PHE A 435 -3.45 -2.83 -15.69
C PHE A 435 -1.96 -2.69 -15.98
N PHE A 436 -1.33 -3.82 -16.35
CA PHE A 436 0.05 -3.91 -16.78
C PHE A 436 0.14 -4.68 -18.10
N ALA A 437 1.16 -4.43 -18.89
CA ALA A 437 1.38 -5.09 -20.18
C ALA A 437 1.41 -6.63 -20.12
N GLY A 438 1.78 -7.20 -18.97
CA GLY A 438 1.83 -8.67 -18.78
C GLY A 438 0.48 -9.33 -18.54
N ASN A 439 -0.58 -8.58 -18.19
CA ASN A 439 -1.90 -9.13 -17.85
C ASN A 439 -3.05 -8.63 -18.74
N ALA A 440 -2.81 -7.63 -19.57
CA ALA A 440 -3.76 -7.09 -20.52
C ALA A 440 -3.05 -6.61 -21.80
N PRO A 441 -3.72 -6.50 -22.96
CA PRO A 441 -3.12 -6.06 -24.23
C PRO A 441 -2.92 -4.55 -24.27
N THR A 442 -2.39 -3.95 -23.21
CA THR A 442 -2.26 -2.50 -23.04
C THR A 442 -1.33 -1.85 -24.06
N LEU A 443 -0.34 -2.60 -24.59
CA LEU A 443 0.59 -2.14 -25.61
C LEU A 443 0.06 -2.23 -27.06
N THR A 444 -1.05 -2.94 -27.27
CA THR A 444 -1.58 -3.20 -28.62
C THR A 444 -3.02 -2.74 -28.82
N ALA A 445 -3.75 -2.53 -27.74
CA ALA A 445 -5.09 -1.97 -27.79
C ALA A 445 -5.03 -0.44 -27.98
N ALA A 446 -5.94 0.10 -28.78
CA ALA A 446 -6.09 1.55 -28.96
C ALA A 446 -7.00 2.17 -27.89
N VAL A 447 -8.04 1.44 -27.47
CA VAL A 447 -9.07 1.92 -26.55
C VAL A 447 -9.36 0.87 -25.47
N LEU A 448 -9.49 1.32 -24.21
CA LEU A 448 -10.17 0.58 -23.17
C LEU A 448 -11.60 1.13 -23.03
N GLU A 449 -12.59 0.26 -23.08
CA GLU A 449 -13.98 0.58 -22.76
C GLU A 449 -14.35 -0.09 -21.42
N LEU A 450 -14.84 0.69 -20.47
CA LEU A 450 -15.43 0.24 -19.22
C LEU A 450 -16.90 0.60 -19.21
N SER A 451 -17.79 -0.39 -19.11
CA SER A 451 -19.23 -0.19 -19.14
C SER A 451 -19.94 -0.85 -17.97
N CYS A 452 -20.94 -0.18 -17.42
CA CYS A 452 -21.78 -0.69 -16.36
C CYS A 452 -23.19 -0.08 -16.41
N ARG A 453 -24.12 -0.76 -15.74
CA ARG A 453 -25.42 -0.19 -15.38
C ARG A 453 -25.37 0.18 -13.90
N TRP A 454 -25.40 1.46 -13.61
CA TRP A 454 -25.34 2.01 -12.26
C TRP A 454 -26.74 2.32 -11.74
N THR A 455 -27.08 1.82 -10.54
CA THR A 455 -28.36 2.07 -9.87
C THR A 455 -28.08 2.87 -8.59
N PRO A 456 -28.18 4.21 -8.63
CA PRO A 456 -27.93 5.06 -7.47
C PRO A 456 -28.88 4.74 -6.31
N THR A 457 -28.40 4.87 -5.10
CA THR A 457 -29.19 4.69 -3.87
C THR A 457 -29.83 5.98 -3.37
N GLU A 458 -29.39 7.15 -3.87
CA GLU A 458 -29.88 8.47 -3.50
C GLU A 458 -30.33 9.28 -4.73
N ASN A 459 -31.27 10.22 -4.50
CA ASN A 459 -31.63 11.21 -5.52
C ASN A 459 -30.66 12.38 -5.47
N GLY A 460 -30.33 12.96 -6.60
CA GLY A 460 -29.51 14.17 -6.64
C GLY A 460 -28.83 14.42 -7.96
N ASP A 461 -28.07 15.50 -7.99
CA ASP A 461 -27.16 15.80 -9.08
C ASP A 461 -25.77 15.31 -8.71
N VAL A 462 -25.13 14.54 -9.57
CA VAL A 462 -23.79 14.00 -9.39
C VAL A 462 -22.88 14.46 -10.51
N THR A 463 -21.62 14.71 -10.17
CA THR A 463 -20.60 14.98 -11.17
C THR A 463 -19.89 13.68 -11.51
N VAL A 464 -20.08 13.18 -12.73
CA VAL A 464 -19.41 11.96 -13.21
C VAL A 464 -18.01 12.32 -13.69
N GLY A 465 -17.03 11.43 -13.50
CA GLY A 465 -15.67 11.65 -13.94
C GLY A 465 -14.86 10.38 -14.03
N PHE A 466 -13.62 10.53 -14.49
CA PHE A 466 -12.64 9.47 -14.49
C PHE A 466 -11.30 9.93 -13.89
N ALA A 467 -10.50 8.97 -13.43
CA ALA A 467 -9.11 9.17 -13.11
C ALA A 467 -8.28 8.20 -13.97
N SER A 468 -7.42 8.74 -14.79
CA SER A 468 -6.40 8.04 -15.61
C SER A 468 -5.56 9.07 -16.35
N ILE A 469 -4.44 8.68 -16.96
CA ILE A 469 -3.72 9.54 -17.91
C ILE A 469 -4.41 9.42 -19.28
N GLY A 470 -4.47 10.52 -20.02
CA GLY A 470 -4.93 10.52 -21.41
C GLY A 470 -6.37 10.98 -21.58
N ARG A 471 -6.90 10.79 -22.80
CA ARG A 471 -8.23 11.23 -23.19
C ARG A 471 -9.28 10.20 -22.77
N GLY A 472 -10.24 10.63 -21.93
CA GLY A 472 -11.39 9.84 -21.56
C GLY A 472 -12.70 10.47 -22.03
N ARG A 473 -13.64 9.63 -22.48
CA ARG A 473 -15.02 10.03 -22.86
C ARG A 473 -16.01 9.25 -22.02
N ILE A 474 -16.90 9.96 -21.33
CA ILE A 474 -17.97 9.32 -20.55
C ILE A 474 -19.32 9.62 -21.20
N SER A 475 -20.10 8.58 -21.44
CA SER A 475 -21.49 8.65 -21.84
C SER A 475 -22.41 8.09 -20.76
N VAL A 476 -23.53 8.78 -20.51
CA VAL A 476 -24.60 8.34 -19.60
C VAL A 476 -25.89 8.22 -20.41
N ASP A 477 -26.52 7.04 -20.39
CA ASP A 477 -27.69 6.69 -21.23
C ASP A 477 -27.48 7.05 -22.73
N GLY A 478 -26.24 6.89 -23.21
CA GLY A 478 -25.82 7.19 -24.58
C GLY A 478 -25.55 8.67 -24.88
N ALA A 479 -25.78 9.58 -23.94
CA ALA A 479 -25.44 10.99 -24.08
C ALA A 479 -24.00 11.25 -23.60
N LEU A 480 -23.16 11.86 -24.43
CA LEU A 480 -21.79 12.25 -24.05
C LEU A 480 -21.86 13.37 -23.00
N VAL A 481 -21.32 13.11 -21.80
CA VAL A 481 -21.31 14.06 -20.68
C VAL A 481 -19.91 14.59 -20.36
N LEU A 482 -18.86 13.87 -20.76
CA LEU A 482 -17.45 14.27 -20.59
C LEU A 482 -16.63 13.84 -21.81
N ASP A 483 -15.81 14.74 -22.32
CA ASP A 483 -14.72 14.46 -23.29
C ASP A 483 -13.56 15.37 -22.90
N ASP A 484 -12.57 14.81 -22.20
CA ASP A 484 -11.47 15.59 -21.64
C ASP A 484 -10.17 14.78 -21.61
N VAL A 485 -9.06 15.48 -21.42
CA VAL A 485 -7.71 14.91 -21.34
C VAL A 485 -7.16 15.15 -19.94
N ALA A 486 -6.98 14.10 -19.18
CA ALA A 486 -6.30 14.16 -17.90
C ALA A 486 -4.79 13.98 -18.09
N VAL A 487 -4.01 14.94 -17.60
CA VAL A 487 -2.55 14.98 -17.73
C VAL A 487 -1.93 14.93 -16.34
N GLY A 488 -1.00 14.01 -16.13
CA GLY A 488 -0.23 13.95 -14.90
C GLY A 488 0.74 15.13 -14.81
N ASP A 489 0.81 15.72 -13.65
CA ASP A 489 1.75 16.77 -13.28
C ASP A 489 3.01 16.24 -12.60
N SER A 490 3.02 14.95 -12.27
CA SER A 490 4.17 14.25 -11.69
C SER A 490 5.06 13.63 -12.76
N THR A 491 6.38 13.76 -12.60
CA THR A 491 7.38 13.00 -13.37
C THR A 491 7.58 11.58 -12.82
N ASP A 492 6.95 11.26 -11.70
CA ASP A 492 6.92 9.93 -11.10
C ASP A 492 5.88 9.07 -11.82
N VAL A 493 6.36 8.10 -12.60
CA VAL A 493 5.51 7.16 -13.35
C VAL A 493 4.63 6.33 -12.41
N GLY A 494 5.17 5.91 -11.24
CA GLY A 494 4.43 5.15 -10.24
C GLY A 494 3.27 5.96 -9.66
N ALA A 495 3.49 7.23 -9.32
CA ALA A 495 2.45 8.13 -8.84
C ALA A 495 1.32 8.30 -9.86
N ASN A 496 1.66 8.48 -11.13
CA ASN A 496 0.67 8.61 -12.21
C ASN A 496 -0.18 7.34 -12.44
N ILE A 497 0.33 6.16 -12.08
CA ILE A 497 -0.41 4.90 -12.16
C ILE A 497 -1.28 4.70 -10.90
N LEU A 498 -0.75 5.01 -9.72
CA LEU A 498 -1.35 4.67 -8.43
C LEU A 498 -2.34 5.73 -7.90
N ASP A 499 -2.12 7.02 -8.22
CA ASP A 499 -3.06 8.13 -8.03
C ASP A 499 -3.16 8.96 -9.33
N PRO A 500 -3.81 8.41 -10.36
CA PRO A 500 -3.86 9.05 -11.66
C PRO A 500 -4.62 10.40 -11.63
N PRO A 501 -4.26 11.32 -12.56
CA PRO A 501 -4.93 12.60 -12.72
C PRO A 501 -6.41 12.41 -13.03
N LYS A 502 -7.23 13.40 -12.63
CA LYS A 502 -8.69 13.30 -12.64
C LYS A 502 -9.30 14.30 -13.61
N ALA A 503 -10.34 13.87 -14.33
CA ALA A 503 -11.20 14.71 -15.14
C ALA A 503 -12.66 14.54 -14.71
N VAL A 504 -13.41 15.63 -14.65
CA VAL A 504 -14.81 15.66 -14.18
C VAL A 504 -15.71 16.35 -15.19
N ALA A 505 -16.93 15.87 -15.32
CA ALA A 505 -17.91 16.47 -16.21
C ALA A 505 -18.21 17.92 -15.78
N PRO A 506 -18.27 18.85 -16.74
CA PRO A 506 -18.55 20.26 -16.44
C PRO A 506 -20.00 20.51 -15.99
N VAL A 507 -20.89 19.55 -16.26
CA VAL A 507 -22.32 19.61 -15.90
C VAL A 507 -22.71 18.37 -15.13
N ALA A 508 -23.40 18.57 -14.02
CA ALA A 508 -23.89 17.47 -13.20
C ALA A 508 -24.96 16.66 -13.94
N VAL A 509 -25.00 15.36 -13.66
CA VAL A 509 -26.02 14.43 -14.14
C VAL A 509 -27.06 14.22 -13.04
N SER A 510 -28.33 14.47 -13.33
CA SER A 510 -29.41 14.20 -12.38
C SER A 510 -29.73 12.71 -12.32
N VAL A 511 -29.63 12.12 -11.13
CA VAL A 511 -29.93 10.72 -10.88
C VAL A 511 -31.10 10.55 -9.91
N THR A 512 -31.78 9.43 -10.04
CA THR A 512 -32.91 9.07 -9.18
C THR A 512 -32.65 7.74 -8.50
N ALA A 513 -32.83 7.68 -7.18
CA ALA A 513 -32.66 6.46 -6.40
C ALA A 513 -33.46 5.27 -6.98
N GLY A 514 -32.81 4.14 -7.14
CA GLY A 514 -33.38 2.91 -7.69
C GLY A 514 -33.63 2.93 -9.21
N ARG A 515 -33.32 4.03 -9.92
CA ARG A 515 -33.42 4.09 -11.39
C ARG A 515 -32.03 3.84 -12.00
N PRO A 516 -31.85 2.72 -12.70
CA PRO A 516 -30.58 2.42 -13.34
C PRO A 516 -30.28 3.36 -14.51
N VAL A 517 -29.01 3.70 -14.68
CA VAL A 517 -28.46 4.45 -15.83
C VAL A 517 -27.31 3.67 -16.42
N ASP A 518 -27.17 3.64 -17.74
CA ASP A 518 -26.06 3.01 -18.43
C ASP A 518 -24.88 3.99 -18.51
N VAL A 519 -23.70 3.60 -17.98
CA VAL A 519 -22.49 4.42 -17.97
C VAL A 519 -21.40 3.72 -18.74
N VAL A 520 -20.76 4.45 -19.67
CA VAL A 520 -19.65 3.95 -20.49
C VAL A 520 -18.51 4.96 -20.42
N LEU A 521 -17.32 4.48 -20.07
CA LEU A 521 -16.05 5.21 -20.19
C LEU A 521 -15.23 4.59 -21.32
N GLU A 522 -14.82 5.39 -22.29
CA GLU A 522 -13.83 5.04 -23.32
C GLU A 522 -12.55 5.82 -23.01
N LEU A 523 -11.41 5.11 -22.91
CA LEU A 523 -10.10 5.66 -22.60
C LEU A 523 -9.13 5.38 -23.73
N ASP A 524 -8.49 6.41 -24.29
CA ASP A 524 -7.45 6.30 -25.30
C ASP A 524 -6.13 5.85 -24.63
N LEU A 525 -5.53 4.77 -25.13
CA LEU A 525 -4.34 4.15 -24.53
C LEU A 525 -3.01 4.64 -25.11
N ALA A 526 -3.01 5.45 -26.17
CA ALA A 526 -1.80 5.84 -26.88
C ALA A 526 -0.74 6.50 -25.95
N ILE A 527 -1.17 7.41 -25.09
CA ILE A 527 -0.26 8.13 -24.19
C ILE A 527 0.37 7.20 -23.14
N MET A 528 -0.36 6.17 -22.65
CA MET A 528 0.17 5.22 -21.68
C MET A 528 1.20 4.28 -22.29
N GLN A 529 1.04 3.95 -23.57
CA GLN A 529 2.03 3.15 -24.31
C GLN A 529 3.35 3.87 -24.45
N GLU A 530 3.32 5.20 -24.58
CA GLU A 530 4.52 6.02 -24.73
C GLU A 530 5.17 6.40 -23.39
N THR A 531 4.40 6.55 -22.33
CA THR A 531 4.86 7.16 -21.06
C THR A 531 5.05 6.19 -19.92
N THR A 532 4.31 5.06 -19.91
CA THR A 532 4.26 4.12 -18.77
C THR A 532 4.42 2.66 -19.20
N ASP A 533 4.93 2.40 -20.41
CA ASP A 533 5.04 1.06 -20.99
C ASP A 533 3.72 0.26 -20.90
N GLY A 534 2.60 0.94 -21.08
CA GLY A 534 1.26 0.38 -21.02
C GLY A 534 0.75 0.05 -19.62
N ALA A 535 1.43 0.45 -18.56
CA ALA A 535 0.89 0.35 -17.21
C ALA A 535 0.01 1.57 -16.90
N PHE A 536 -1.17 1.38 -16.32
CA PHE A 536 -2.03 2.50 -15.92
C PHE A 536 -3.08 2.11 -14.88
N GLY A 537 -3.45 3.10 -14.05
CA GLY A 537 -4.64 3.07 -13.25
C GLY A 537 -5.82 3.72 -13.96
N ILE A 538 -7.03 3.22 -13.72
CA ILE A 538 -8.28 3.80 -14.20
C ILE A 538 -9.32 3.77 -13.11
N THR A 539 -10.05 4.86 -12.92
CA THR A 539 -11.24 4.91 -12.07
C THR A 539 -12.37 5.58 -12.85
N LEU A 540 -13.50 4.90 -12.97
CA LEU A 540 -14.78 5.52 -13.32
C LEU A 540 -15.54 5.79 -12.03
N GLY A 541 -15.98 7.03 -11.80
CA GLY A 541 -16.61 7.39 -10.54
C GLY A 541 -17.44 8.64 -10.58
N VAL A 542 -17.89 9.03 -9.38
CA VAL A 542 -18.65 10.26 -9.16
C VAL A 542 -17.97 11.09 -8.08
N ALA A 543 -18.03 12.40 -8.26
CA ALA A 543 -17.71 13.35 -7.21
C ALA A 543 -18.96 13.61 -6.38
N PRO A 544 -18.88 13.59 -5.03
CA PRO A 544 -20.00 13.94 -4.18
C PRO A 544 -20.47 15.37 -4.50
N SER A 545 -21.76 15.55 -4.77
CA SER A 545 -22.34 16.88 -4.80
C SER A 545 -22.57 17.35 -3.38
N ASP A 546 -21.61 18.08 -2.80
CA ASP A 546 -21.78 18.70 -1.49
C ASP A 546 -22.55 20.02 -1.64
N THR A 547 -23.86 19.92 -1.85
CA THR A 547 -24.71 21.06 -2.13
C THR A 547 -25.11 21.84 -0.87
N ASP A 548 -25.05 21.22 0.33
CA ASP A 548 -25.38 21.90 1.59
C ASP A 548 -24.64 21.26 2.79
N PRO A 549 -23.34 21.57 2.97
CA PRO A 549 -22.55 21.06 4.10
C PRO A 549 -23.11 21.45 5.47
N GLU A 550 -23.70 22.65 5.57
CA GLU A 550 -24.29 23.13 6.83
C GLU A 550 -25.51 22.30 7.25
N ALA A 551 -26.40 21.99 6.30
CA ALA A 551 -27.56 21.15 6.57
C ALA A 551 -27.15 19.73 7.01
N ARG A 552 -26.09 19.17 6.42
CA ARG A 552 -25.56 17.85 6.80
C ARG A 552 -24.99 17.84 8.21
N ILE A 553 -24.21 18.84 8.58
CA ILE A 553 -23.69 19.00 9.94
C ILE A 553 -24.85 19.18 10.92
N ALA A 554 -25.85 20.01 10.58
CA ALA A 554 -27.02 20.22 11.43
C ALA A 554 -27.84 18.93 11.67
N ASP A 555 -28.02 18.08 10.64
CA ASP A 555 -28.69 16.78 10.76
C ASP A 555 -27.89 15.81 11.68
N ALA A 556 -26.57 15.76 11.53
CA ALA A 556 -25.71 14.98 12.42
C ALA A 556 -25.79 15.46 13.88
N VAL A 557 -25.76 16.77 14.11
CA VAL A 557 -25.92 17.41 15.42
C VAL A 557 -27.28 17.05 16.05
N ALA A 558 -28.37 17.08 15.27
CA ALA A 558 -29.69 16.72 15.76
C ALA A 558 -29.78 15.26 16.22
N VAL A 559 -29.15 14.34 15.48
CA VAL A 559 -29.09 12.92 15.85
C VAL A 559 -28.20 12.71 17.08
N ALA A 560 -27.05 13.37 17.14
CA ALA A 560 -26.16 13.31 18.31
C ALA A 560 -26.88 13.80 19.59
N ALA A 561 -27.56 14.95 19.53
CA ALA A 561 -28.31 15.50 20.67
C ALA A 561 -29.46 14.61 21.16
N ALA A 562 -29.97 13.69 20.31
CA ALA A 562 -31.02 12.75 20.65
C ALA A 562 -30.50 11.39 21.12
N SER A 563 -29.17 11.18 21.16
CA SER A 563 -28.51 9.90 21.47
C SER A 563 -27.89 9.89 22.87
N ASP A 564 -27.65 8.69 23.39
CA ASP A 564 -26.97 8.47 24.68
C ASP A 564 -25.45 8.69 24.56
N VAL A 565 -24.92 8.44 23.35
CA VAL A 565 -23.51 8.66 22.97
C VAL A 565 -23.43 8.95 21.47
N ALA A 566 -22.49 9.82 21.10
CA ALA A 566 -22.11 10.05 19.71
C ALA A 566 -20.70 9.48 19.45
N ILE A 567 -20.57 8.63 18.43
CA ILE A 567 -19.31 8.09 17.94
C ILE A 567 -19.02 8.76 16.60
N VAL A 568 -18.07 9.69 16.59
CA VAL A 568 -17.70 10.46 15.39
C VAL A 568 -16.43 9.87 14.79
N VAL A 569 -16.54 9.31 13.58
CA VAL A 569 -15.40 8.68 12.89
C VAL A 569 -14.90 9.64 11.81
N VAL A 570 -13.76 10.25 12.09
CA VAL A 570 -13.07 11.19 11.20
C VAL A 570 -11.76 10.58 10.71
N GLY A 571 -11.18 11.13 9.64
CA GLY A 571 -9.90 10.62 9.18
C GLY A 571 -9.45 11.20 7.84
N THR A 572 -8.35 10.62 7.37
CA THR A 572 -7.76 10.92 6.08
C THR A 572 -8.31 10.01 4.97
N ASN A 573 -7.82 10.21 3.75
CA ASN A 573 -8.17 9.40 2.58
C ASN A 573 -6.95 9.31 1.62
N ALA A 574 -7.09 8.62 0.49
CA ALA A 574 -6.01 8.43 -0.49
C ALA A 574 -5.54 9.74 -1.15
N GLN A 575 -6.30 10.82 -1.05
CA GLN A 575 -5.90 12.14 -1.57
C GLN A 575 -5.04 12.92 -0.57
N VAL A 576 -4.95 12.44 0.66
CA VAL A 576 -4.15 13.04 1.74
C VAL A 576 -2.91 12.22 2.06
N GLU A 577 -3.03 10.90 2.04
CA GLU A 577 -1.94 9.97 2.36
C GLU A 577 -1.84 8.87 1.31
N SER A 578 -0.77 8.87 0.53
CA SER A 578 -0.48 7.87 -0.50
C SER A 578 1.00 7.87 -0.86
N GLU A 579 1.45 6.85 -1.55
CA GLU A 579 2.69 6.86 -2.31
C GLU A 579 2.58 7.85 -3.47
N GLY A 580 3.69 8.54 -3.77
CA GLY A 580 3.85 9.45 -4.89
C GLY A 580 3.74 10.94 -4.52
N PHE A 581 3.28 11.28 -3.34
CA PHE A 581 3.24 12.68 -2.87
C PHE A 581 3.29 12.78 -1.35
N ASP A 582 3.76 13.91 -0.85
CA ASP A 582 3.74 14.27 0.58
C ASP A 582 2.55 15.18 0.89
N ARG A 583 2.13 15.21 2.14
CA ARG A 583 1.04 16.05 2.64
C ARG A 583 1.46 17.52 2.67
N SER A 584 0.50 18.41 2.40
CA SER A 584 0.70 19.86 2.51
C SER A 584 0.47 20.40 3.92
N ASP A 585 -0.34 19.72 4.73
CA ASP A 585 -0.66 20.09 6.10
C ASP A 585 -1.13 18.89 6.94
N LEU A 586 -1.37 19.09 8.23
CA LEU A 586 -1.81 18.07 9.18
C LEU A 586 -3.31 18.15 9.51
N ARG A 587 -4.11 18.94 8.80
CA ARG A 587 -5.54 19.08 9.07
C ARG A 587 -6.30 17.86 8.56
N LEU A 588 -7.44 17.60 9.16
CA LEU A 588 -8.42 16.68 8.61
C LEU A 588 -9.02 17.29 7.32
N PRO A 589 -9.20 16.50 6.25
CA PRO A 589 -9.76 17.00 5.00
C PRO A 589 -11.22 17.39 5.14
N GLY A 590 -11.64 18.40 4.36
CA GLY A 590 -13.01 18.88 4.35
C GLY A 590 -13.39 19.63 5.64
N ARG A 591 -14.61 19.42 6.12
CA ARG A 591 -15.17 20.10 7.29
C ARG A 591 -15.32 19.19 8.51
N GLN A 592 -14.44 18.20 8.64
CA GLN A 592 -14.50 17.21 9.73
C GLN A 592 -14.26 17.84 11.10
N ASP A 593 -13.37 18.83 11.20
CA ASP A 593 -13.14 19.55 12.46
C ASP A 593 -14.36 20.35 12.91
N ASP A 594 -15.04 21.02 11.98
CA ASP A 594 -16.32 21.72 12.25
C ASP A 594 -17.40 20.75 12.72
N LEU A 595 -17.49 19.58 12.11
CA LEU A 595 -18.42 18.50 12.49
C LEU A 595 -18.19 18.06 13.93
N VAL A 596 -16.94 17.72 14.30
CA VAL A 596 -16.61 17.28 15.67
C VAL A 596 -16.95 18.38 16.68
N ALA A 597 -16.53 19.61 16.43
CA ALA A 597 -16.84 20.74 17.31
C ALA A 597 -18.34 20.95 17.49
N ALA A 598 -19.12 20.87 16.40
CA ALA A 598 -20.57 21.04 16.47
C ALA A 598 -21.28 19.90 17.23
N VAL A 599 -20.84 18.64 17.06
CA VAL A 599 -21.35 17.49 17.82
C VAL A 599 -20.99 17.60 19.28
N ALA A 600 -19.74 17.91 19.64
CA ALA A 600 -19.30 18.09 21.01
C ALA A 600 -20.10 19.20 21.73
N ALA A 601 -20.42 20.27 21.05
CA ALA A 601 -21.24 21.37 21.58
C ALA A 601 -22.67 20.96 21.99
N THR A 602 -23.18 19.79 21.59
CA THR A 602 -24.49 19.27 22.05
C THR A 602 -24.48 18.87 23.52
N GLY A 603 -23.31 18.64 24.11
CA GLY A 603 -23.16 18.07 25.47
C GLY A 603 -23.43 16.57 25.55
N THR A 604 -23.72 15.88 24.45
CA THR A 604 -23.80 14.42 24.38
C THR A 604 -22.40 13.85 24.53
N PRO A 605 -22.16 12.81 25.39
CA PRO A 605 -20.88 12.15 25.46
C PRO A 605 -20.37 11.78 24.06
N THR A 606 -19.22 12.36 23.66
CA THR A 606 -18.72 12.24 22.31
C THR A 606 -17.41 11.48 22.30
N VAL A 607 -17.38 10.34 21.60
CA VAL A 607 -16.19 9.54 21.33
C VAL A 607 -15.74 9.82 19.89
N VAL A 608 -14.54 10.36 19.71
CA VAL A 608 -13.98 10.57 18.38
C VAL A 608 -13.01 9.46 18.03
N VAL A 609 -13.23 8.85 16.86
CA VAL A 609 -12.36 7.83 16.28
C VAL A 609 -11.59 8.46 15.14
N VAL A 610 -10.26 8.48 15.23
CA VAL A 610 -9.37 9.09 14.23
C VAL A 610 -8.78 8.02 13.34
N ASN A 611 -9.32 7.87 12.13
CA ASN A 611 -8.88 6.90 11.14
C ASN A 611 -7.88 7.54 10.16
N SER A 612 -6.61 7.63 10.57
CA SER A 612 -5.52 8.21 9.77
C SER A 612 -4.26 7.35 9.86
N GLY A 613 -3.42 7.37 8.84
CA GLY A 613 -2.14 6.64 8.82
C GLY A 613 -0.98 7.42 9.45
N SER A 614 -1.13 8.75 9.54
CA SER A 614 -0.14 9.67 10.10
C SER A 614 -0.80 10.65 11.07
N PRO A 615 -0.02 11.42 11.85
CA PRO A 615 -0.54 12.44 12.74
C PRO A 615 -1.44 13.46 12.03
N VAL A 616 -2.50 13.88 12.73
CA VAL A 616 -3.37 14.99 12.34
C VAL A 616 -3.56 15.94 13.51
N GLU A 617 -3.86 17.22 13.21
CA GLU A 617 -4.25 18.18 14.23
C GLU A 617 -5.62 17.82 14.82
N LEU A 618 -5.77 17.96 16.13
CA LEU A 618 -6.99 17.67 16.87
C LEU A 618 -7.43 18.92 17.66
N PRO A 619 -7.94 19.97 16.98
CA PRO A 619 -8.23 21.26 17.63
C PRO A 619 -9.31 21.15 18.70
N TRP A 620 -10.16 20.16 18.64
CA TRP A 620 -11.30 19.86 19.51
C TRP A 620 -10.96 18.84 20.63
N ARG A 621 -9.70 18.45 20.80
CA ARG A 621 -9.29 17.34 21.70
C ARG A 621 -9.72 17.50 23.15
N ASP A 622 -9.85 18.75 23.63
CA ASP A 622 -10.22 19.07 25.01
C ASP A 622 -11.76 19.19 25.19
N ASP A 623 -12.55 19.11 24.10
CA ASP A 623 -14.00 19.28 24.11
C ASP A 623 -14.77 17.97 23.98
N VAL A 624 -14.09 16.82 23.83
CA VAL A 624 -14.69 15.51 23.61
C VAL A 624 -14.40 14.55 24.75
N SER A 625 -15.27 13.54 24.95
CA SER A 625 -15.19 12.62 26.09
C SER A 625 -14.10 11.55 25.94
N ALA A 626 -13.83 11.12 24.70
CA ALA A 626 -12.74 10.19 24.43
C ALA A 626 -12.22 10.33 23.00
N ILE A 627 -10.95 9.99 22.79
CA ILE A 627 -10.29 9.95 21.48
C ILE A 627 -9.62 8.59 21.32
N VAL A 628 -10.03 7.87 20.28
CA VAL A 628 -9.52 6.54 19.92
C VAL A 628 -8.84 6.61 18.56
N LEU A 629 -7.63 6.08 18.46
CA LEU A 629 -6.82 6.10 17.24
C LEU A 629 -6.53 4.65 16.81
N PRO A 630 -7.32 4.06 15.89
CA PRO A 630 -7.09 2.74 15.34
C PRO A 630 -6.12 2.74 14.16
N TYR A 631 -5.63 3.90 13.73
CA TYR A 631 -4.89 4.09 12.49
C TYR A 631 -5.64 3.52 11.27
N PHE A 632 -4.95 2.88 10.33
CA PHE A 632 -5.52 2.06 9.27
C PHE A 632 -5.50 0.61 9.74
N GLY A 633 -6.61 0.17 10.31
CA GLY A 633 -6.69 -1.08 11.08
C GLY A 633 -6.92 -2.35 10.27
N GLY A 634 -6.74 -2.35 8.93
CA GLY A 634 -6.99 -3.51 8.10
C GLY A 634 -8.47 -3.84 7.93
N GLN A 635 -8.74 -4.99 7.29
CA GLN A 635 -10.10 -5.40 6.92
C GLN A 635 -11.06 -5.63 8.11
N GLU A 636 -10.53 -5.91 9.31
CA GLU A 636 -11.31 -6.20 10.52
C GLU A 636 -11.41 -5.02 11.48
N MET A 637 -11.00 -3.81 11.05
CA MET A 637 -10.93 -2.65 11.94
C MET A 637 -12.26 -2.32 12.63
N GLY A 638 -13.40 -2.53 11.96
CA GLY A 638 -14.71 -2.24 12.54
C GLY A 638 -15.06 -3.17 13.71
N ASN A 639 -14.74 -4.46 13.57
CA ASN A 639 -14.92 -5.42 14.65
C ASN A 639 -13.96 -5.15 15.82
N ALA A 640 -12.69 -4.87 15.54
CA ALA A 640 -11.68 -4.52 16.53
C ALA A 640 -12.06 -3.24 17.30
N LEU A 641 -12.49 -2.21 16.57
CA LEU A 641 -12.95 -0.96 17.17
C LEU A 641 -14.15 -1.18 18.12
N ALA A 642 -15.14 -1.96 17.68
CA ALA A 642 -16.31 -2.28 18.53
C ALA A 642 -15.90 -3.03 19.79
N ASP A 643 -14.94 -3.96 19.72
CA ASP A 643 -14.42 -4.68 20.88
C ASP A 643 -13.75 -3.73 21.89
N VAL A 644 -12.95 -2.77 21.39
CA VAL A 644 -12.29 -1.75 22.22
C VAL A 644 -13.32 -0.81 22.86
N LEU A 645 -14.26 -0.27 22.08
CA LEU A 645 -15.27 0.66 22.59
C LEU A 645 -16.15 0.05 23.68
N LEU A 646 -16.42 -1.25 23.58
CA LEU A 646 -17.27 -1.97 24.54
C LEU A 646 -16.47 -2.66 25.65
N GLY A 647 -15.15 -2.50 25.71
CA GLY A 647 -14.28 -3.10 26.72
C GLY A 647 -14.19 -4.63 26.66
N ARG A 648 -14.46 -5.24 25.50
CA ARG A 648 -14.25 -6.67 25.28
C ARG A 648 -12.76 -6.99 25.16
N VAL A 649 -11.99 -6.04 24.63
CA VAL A 649 -10.54 -6.06 24.51
C VAL A 649 -10.02 -4.72 25.00
N GLU A 650 -8.92 -4.72 25.75
CA GLU A 650 -8.21 -3.50 26.13
C GLU A 650 -7.46 -2.93 24.92
N PRO A 651 -7.51 -1.60 24.67
CA PRO A 651 -6.67 -0.98 23.65
C PRO A 651 -5.19 -1.08 24.07
N GLY A 652 -4.42 -1.92 23.39
CA GLY A 652 -3.01 -2.20 23.73
C GLY A 652 -2.06 -1.11 23.29
N GLY A 653 -2.48 -0.26 22.33
CA GLY A 653 -1.62 0.64 21.57
C GLY A 653 -0.93 1.74 22.36
N ARG A 654 0.29 2.05 21.93
CA ARG A 654 1.12 3.19 22.33
C ARG A 654 1.54 3.95 21.08
N LEU A 655 1.65 5.27 21.16
CA LEU A 655 2.06 6.08 20.00
C LEU A 655 3.46 5.68 19.52
N PRO A 656 3.64 5.27 18.25
CA PRO A 656 4.94 4.97 17.68
C PRO A 656 5.59 6.23 17.08
N THR A 657 4.86 7.35 17.08
CA THR A 657 5.28 8.64 16.54
C THR A 657 4.66 9.78 17.35
N THR A 658 5.35 10.90 17.39
CA THR A 658 4.88 12.12 18.08
C THR A 658 3.68 12.73 17.38
N TRP A 659 2.65 13.07 18.15
CA TRP A 659 1.49 13.84 17.70
C TRP A 659 1.59 15.27 18.25
N ALA A 660 1.92 16.22 17.36
CA ALA A 660 2.00 17.62 17.72
C ALA A 660 0.60 18.24 17.92
N ALA A 661 0.51 19.25 18.76
CA ALA A 661 -0.73 19.97 18.97
C ALA A 661 -1.13 20.79 17.73
N SER A 662 -0.15 21.28 17.00
CA SER A 662 -0.31 21.98 15.74
C SER A 662 0.91 21.77 14.85
N MET A 663 0.78 22.05 13.58
CA MET A 663 1.87 22.01 12.63
C MET A 663 3.06 22.91 13.04
N ALA A 664 2.78 24.03 13.73
CA ALA A 664 3.82 24.93 14.22
C ALA A 664 4.72 24.31 15.32
N ASP A 665 4.26 23.24 15.97
CA ASP A 665 5.01 22.53 17.02
C ASP A 665 5.87 21.39 16.46
N VAL A 666 5.78 21.11 15.16
CA VAL A 666 6.55 20.04 14.52
C VAL A 666 7.97 20.53 14.18
N PRO A 667 9.02 19.87 14.67
CA PRO A 667 10.40 20.34 14.45
C PRO A 667 10.94 20.08 13.04
N VAL A 668 10.28 19.21 12.26
CA VAL A 668 10.72 18.79 10.91
C VAL A 668 9.54 18.89 9.94
N LEU A 669 9.35 20.06 9.35
CA LEU A 669 8.26 20.35 8.41
C LEU A 669 8.76 20.56 6.98
N ASP A 670 9.96 21.12 6.82
CA ASP A 670 10.47 21.43 5.49
C ASP A 670 10.99 20.15 4.83
N VAL A 671 10.23 19.69 3.84
CA VAL A 671 10.52 18.51 3.01
C VAL A 671 10.81 18.92 1.57
N THR A 672 10.95 20.22 1.31
CA THR A 672 11.24 20.74 -0.05
C THR A 672 12.70 20.47 -0.39
N PRO A 673 13.01 19.75 -1.48
CA PRO A 673 14.38 19.59 -1.95
C PRO A 673 15.03 20.94 -2.29
N VAL A 674 16.31 21.12 -1.96
CA VAL A 674 17.10 22.34 -2.17
C VAL A 674 18.11 22.15 -3.29
#